data_4b778383b326f100b7b96e480e985c70
#
_entry.id   4b778383b326f100b7b96e480e985c70
#
_cell.length_a   1.000
_cell.length_b   1.000
_cell.length_c   1.000
_cell.angle_alpha   90.00
_cell.angle_beta   90.00
_cell.angle_gamma   90.00
#
_symmetry.space_group_name_H-M   'P 1'
#
loop_
_entity.id
_entity.type
_entity.pdbx_description
1 polymer ?
#
loop_
_entity_poly.entity_id
_entity_poly.type
_entity_poly.pdbx_seq_one_letter_code
_entity_poly.pdbx_strand_id
1 'polypeptide(L)'
;MLSPYRVLDLTDEKGQLAGAMLADAGAEVILIEPPGGSSARTLGPWVEGKEGDPESSLRFWAYNRGKKSVTLDLTTDAGRQELLELVSGADLLIESNAPGELASQGLGFDDLHAVNSALVVTSISAFGQNGPKSGWAATDLTVGAASMVNTLVGDSDRAPLRVPLDQAWMHAAAEAAAASLIALHERVRSGQGQHVDVSAQQAFNAATMSLSLAHLYNAQESQRFSGGATLGPFSVRLRAPALDGYVSPTILFGGGIGPFGKRLFEWIHEEGMCEDSDLEIDWIDFVEGVMTGRIGLGEYDRIQNIVADFTATKTKKELLAASLEKRLLIVPISTVEDIVEEEHYAVREFWADVEHDDGSTVRYPGAFAKMGETPLQIDSPPPHIGQHNDEVLGTTRSIELQESESPSDGSELPLSDVKILDLMWVMAGPASTRVLADWGATVIRVESSNKVETARTIQPFLNDEGGADNSGLFQNMNAGKTGLTLDMSKPESKEVILDLVRWADVVCESFSPRAMASWGLSYEDLREVNPSIIMASSCLFGQSGPLSALAGFGTMGAAMSGFYAMTSWPDRDPAGVFAAYTDYVAPKFLSTAILSALDHCRRTGEGQHIDLSQAEASMNFLAPAVLDYVLNNQLPEKIGNSHPVMAPHGTFPSQGEDRWVAVACETEEHWHALCEVVGFGEEYLNLGLEERRNRSTEIEEIISDWSAGLTGVEAQELLQAAGVPAHQLQNSEDLANDPQLQHRRHFREVASATNGTMFVEGTRFQMSRSVDEITDSGPTYGQHTFEVLENILGYDADQIADLAVAGVLE
;
A
#
# COMPACT_ATOMS: atom_id res chain seq x y z
N MET A 1 -22.10 2.54 -4.16
CA MET A 1 -21.45 2.89 -5.43
C MET A 1 -21.52 1.75 -6.44
N LEU A 2 -20.98 0.59 -6.12
CA LEU A 2 -20.83 -0.55 -7.05
C LEU A 2 -22.03 -1.51 -7.07
N SER A 3 -23.18 -1.14 -6.55
CA SER A 3 -24.38 -1.99 -6.46
C SER A 3 -24.84 -2.64 -7.79
N PRO A 4 -24.59 -2.09 -8.97
CA PRO A 4 -24.92 -2.77 -10.23
C PRO A 4 -24.04 -3.99 -10.52
N TYR A 5 -22.86 -4.13 -9.88
CA TYR A 5 -21.88 -5.17 -10.24
C TYR A 5 -22.00 -6.41 -9.37
N ARG A 6 -21.86 -7.57 -10.03
CA ARG A 6 -21.69 -8.87 -9.39
C ARG A 6 -20.26 -9.36 -9.58
N VAL A 7 -19.64 -9.70 -8.47
CA VAL A 7 -18.26 -10.19 -8.38
C VAL A 7 -18.29 -11.65 -7.94
N LEU A 8 -17.63 -12.54 -8.66
CA LEU A 8 -17.34 -13.90 -8.23
C LEU A 8 -15.94 -13.89 -7.60
N ASP A 9 -15.84 -14.25 -6.35
CA ASP A 9 -14.59 -14.27 -5.58
C ASP A 9 -14.17 -15.72 -5.34
N LEU A 10 -13.17 -16.16 -6.13
CA LEU A 10 -12.55 -17.49 -6.03
C LEU A 10 -11.21 -17.40 -5.29
N THR A 11 -10.98 -16.33 -4.52
CA THR A 11 -9.72 -16.17 -3.81
C THR A 11 -9.68 -16.95 -2.51
N ASP A 12 -8.47 -17.35 -2.13
CA ASP A 12 -8.12 -17.82 -0.81
C ASP A 12 -7.64 -16.64 0.06
N GLU A 13 -6.96 -16.93 1.19
CA GLU A 13 -6.39 -15.93 2.10
C GLU A 13 -5.47 -14.91 1.43
N LYS A 14 -5.01 -15.16 0.20
CA LYS A 14 -4.10 -14.27 -0.54
C LYS A 14 -4.84 -13.12 -1.24
N GLY A 15 -6.15 -13.28 -1.52
CA GLY A 15 -6.89 -12.32 -2.33
C GLY A 15 -8.17 -11.76 -1.71
N GLN A 16 -8.68 -12.33 -0.62
CA GLN A 16 -10.01 -12.02 -0.06
C GLN A 16 -10.23 -10.56 0.29
N LEU A 17 -9.18 -9.79 0.59
CA LEU A 17 -9.28 -8.35 0.82
C LEU A 17 -9.79 -7.60 -0.43
N ALA A 18 -9.44 -8.05 -1.65
CA ALA A 18 -9.94 -7.41 -2.87
C ALA A 18 -11.47 -7.49 -2.97
N GLY A 19 -12.02 -8.68 -2.75
CA GLY A 19 -13.46 -8.87 -2.68
C GLY A 19 -14.13 -8.07 -1.56
N ALA A 20 -13.48 -7.98 -0.38
CA ALA A 20 -13.99 -7.17 0.74
C ALA A 20 -14.09 -5.69 0.39
N MET A 21 -13.05 -5.10 -0.22
CA MET A 21 -13.05 -3.69 -0.65
C MET A 21 -14.18 -3.39 -1.64
N LEU A 22 -14.46 -4.33 -2.56
CA LEU A 22 -15.55 -4.19 -3.53
C LEU A 22 -16.93 -4.38 -2.90
N ALA A 23 -17.06 -5.29 -1.92
CA ALA A 23 -18.29 -5.46 -1.13
C ALA A 23 -18.59 -4.21 -0.30
N ASP A 24 -17.61 -3.68 0.41
CA ASP A 24 -17.74 -2.43 1.17
C ASP A 24 -18.20 -1.26 0.27
N ALA A 25 -17.74 -1.23 -1.00
CA ALA A 25 -18.17 -0.26 -1.99
C ALA A 25 -19.57 -0.56 -2.60
N GLY A 26 -20.22 -1.63 -2.17
CA GLY A 26 -21.60 -2.00 -2.49
C GLY A 26 -21.76 -2.99 -3.64
N ALA A 27 -20.71 -3.65 -4.15
CA ALA A 27 -20.85 -4.73 -5.11
C ALA A 27 -21.45 -5.98 -4.46
N GLU A 28 -22.25 -6.74 -5.22
CA GLU A 28 -22.65 -8.08 -4.81
C GLU A 28 -21.48 -9.05 -4.99
N VAL A 29 -20.79 -9.37 -3.91
CA VAL A 29 -19.64 -10.29 -3.94
C VAL A 29 -20.06 -11.66 -3.48
N ILE A 30 -19.88 -12.66 -4.36
CA ILE A 30 -20.20 -14.07 -4.14
C ILE A 30 -18.87 -14.82 -3.99
N LEU A 31 -18.54 -15.21 -2.75
CA LEU A 31 -17.40 -16.06 -2.45
C LEU A 31 -17.71 -17.49 -2.85
N ILE A 32 -16.94 -18.05 -3.77
CA ILE A 32 -17.05 -19.42 -4.24
C ILE A 32 -16.06 -20.27 -3.46
N GLU A 33 -16.57 -21.14 -2.61
CA GLU A 33 -15.78 -22.01 -1.74
C GLU A 33 -15.91 -23.47 -2.15
N PRO A 34 -14.88 -24.31 -1.93
CA PRO A 34 -15.06 -25.77 -2.02
C PRO A 34 -16.06 -26.24 -0.94
N PRO A 35 -16.63 -27.47 -1.05
CA PRO A 35 -17.64 -27.97 -0.09
C PRO A 35 -17.20 -27.98 1.38
N GLY A 36 -15.89 -27.91 1.67
CA GLY A 36 -15.34 -27.85 3.03
C GLY A 36 -15.03 -26.41 3.52
N GLY A 37 -15.35 -25.40 2.71
CA GLY A 37 -14.97 -24.00 2.96
C GLY A 37 -13.59 -23.64 2.40
N SER A 38 -13.31 -22.34 2.30
CA SER A 38 -12.02 -21.79 1.88
C SER A 38 -10.89 -22.15 2.86
N SER A 39 -9.66 -22.28 2.37
CA SER A 39 -8.44 -22.45 3.20
C SER A 39 -8.30 -21.35 4.26
N ALA A 40 -8.71 -20.13 3.97
CA ALA A 40 -8.69 -19.04 4.93
C ALA A 40 -9.48 -19.34 6.23
N ARG A 41 -10.49 -20.21 6.18
CA ARG A 41 -11.24 -20.64 7.36
C ARG A 41 -10.45 -21.57 8.30
N THR A 42 -9.35 -22.13 7.79
CA THR A 42 -8.47 -23.01 8.59
C THR A 42 -7.30 -22.28 9.24
N LEU A 43 -7.23 -20.97 9.06
CA LEU A 43 -6.16 -20.13 9.58
C LEU A 43 -6.63 -19.31 10.79
N GLY A 44 -5.82 -19.32 11.85
CA GLY A 44 -6.04 -18.48 13.02
C GLY A 44 -5.70 -17.00 12.79
N PRO A 45 -5.96 -16.16 13.78
CA PRO A 45 -6.55 -16.51 15.08
C PRO A 45 -8.01 -16.96 14.99
N TRP A 46 -8.49 -17.65 16.02
CA TRP A 46 -9.88 -18.09 16.13
C TRP A 46 -10.57 -17.43 17.32
N VAL A 47 -11.89 -17.47 17.37
CA VAL A 47 -12.65 -17.15 18.56
C VAL A 47 -12.20 -18.08 19.70
N GLU A 48 -11.93 -17.55 20.90
CA GLU A 48 -11.43 -18.28 22.05
C GLU A 48 -12.29 -19.53 22.36
N GLY A 49 -11.63 -20.67 22.47
CA GLY A 49 -12.26 -21.97 22.74
C GLY A 49 -12.93 -22.61 21.50
N LYS A 50 -12.74 -22.07 20.32
CA LYS A 50 -13.23 -22.61 19.04
C LYS A 50 -12.10 -22.84 18.01
N GLU A 51 -10.88 -23.10 18.49
CA GLU A 51 -9.71 -23.29 17.64
C GLU A 51 -9.91 -24.44 16.65
N GLY A 52 -9.71 -24.15 15.36
CA GLY A 52 -9.89 -25.12 14.26
C GLY A 52 -11.34 -25.26 13.76
N ASP A 53 -12.30 -24.54 14.34
CA ASP A 53 -13.66 -24.47 13.80
C ASP A 53 -13.65 -23.52 12.58
N PRO A 54 -13.97 -23.97 11.36
CA PRO A 54 -13.93 -23.16 10.14
C PRO A 54 -14.89 -21.96 10.15
N GLU A 55 -15.86 -21.93 11.07
CA GLU A 55 -16.80 -20.82 11.24
C GLU A 55 -16.31 -19.78 12.25
N SER A 56 -15.16 -19.99 12.89
CA SER A 56 -14.62 -19.14 13.95
C SER A 56 -13.28 -18.48 13.63
N SER A 57 -12.77 -18.61 12.40
CA SER A 57 -11.53 -17.97 11.96
C SER A 57 -11.70 -16.47 11.89
N LEU A 58 -10.97 -15.71 12.72
CA LEU A 58 -10.98 -14.25 12.73
C LEU A 58 -10.29 -13.67 11.48
N ARG A 59 -9.38 -14.44 10.88
CA ARG A 59 -8.80 -14.09 9.58
C ARG A 59 -9.84 -14.12 8.47
N PHE A 60 -10.65 -15.16 8.41
CA PHE A 60 -11.77 -15.24 7.49
C PHE A 60 -12.79 -14.13 7.76
N TRP A 61 -13.14 -13.89 9.02
CA TRP A 61 -14.09 -12.84 9.39
C TRP A 61 -13.63 -11.46 8.94
N ALA A 62 -12.34 -11.16 9.08
CA ALA A 62 -11.77 -9.86 8.72
C ALA A 62 -12.03 -9.45 7.27
N TYR A 63 -11.99 -10.41 6.34
CA TYR A 63 -11.99 -10.11 4.91
C TYR A 63 -13.19 -10.69 4.14
N ASN A 64 -14.18 -11.28 4.85
CA ASN A 64 -15.34 -11.88 4.17
C ASN A 64 -16.69 -11.36 4.70
N ARG A 65 -16.70 -10.38 5.59
CA ARG A 65 -17.93 -9.67 5.95
C ARG A 65 -18.58 -9.05 4.71
N GLY A 66 -19.92 -9.05 4.67
CA GLY A 66 -20.68 -8.47 3.56
C GLY A 66 -20.68 -9.29 2.26
N LYS A 67 -19.96 -10.43 2.21
CA LYS A 67 -19.99 -11.33 1.06
C LYS A 67 -21.09 -12.39 1.21
N LYS A 68 -21.51 -12.96 0.09
CA LYS A 68 -22.32 -14.18 0.04
C LYS A 68 -21.40 -15.40 -0.13
N SER A 69 -21.66 -16.52 0.56
CA SER A 69 -20.92 -17.79 0.37
C SER A 69 -21.75 -18.79 -0.40
N VAL A 70 -21.10 -19.37 -1.42
CA VAL A 70 -21.63 -20.48 -2.25
C VAL A 70 -20.58 -21.58 -2.31
N THR A 71 -21.00 -22.84 -2.18
CA THR A 71 -20.09 -23.98 -2.28
C THR A 71 -20.19 -24.68 -3.63
N LEU A 72 -19.07 -24.77 -4.34
CA LEU A 72 -18.93 -25.50 -5.60
C LEU A 72 -17.72 -26.44 -5.55
N ASP A 73 -17.91 -27.69 -5.99
CA ASP A 73 -16.81 -28.63 -6.18
C ASP A 73 -16.29 -28.53 -7.63
N LEU A 74 -15.29 -27.66 -7.85
CA LEU A 74 -14.69 -27.44 -9.17
C LEU A 74 -13.88 -28.65 -9.69
N THR A 75 -13.66 -29.69 -8.88
CA THR A 75 -13.05 -30.94 -9.35
C THR A 75 -14.04 -31.76 -10.18
N THR A 76 -15.33 -31.50 -10.07
CA THR A 76 -16.41 -32.17 -10.77
C THR A 76 -16.89 -31.38 -11.99
N ASP A 77 -17.40 -32.09 -13.03
CA ASP A 77 -18.00 -31.42 -14.19
C ASP A 77 -19.24 -30.60 -13.81
N ALA A 78 -20.02 -31.08 -12.83
CA ALA A 78 -21.21 -30.37 -12.35
C ALA A 78 -20.85 -29.04 -11.70
N GLY A 79 -19.89 -29.04 -10.79
CA GLY A 79 -19.47 -27.79 -10.12
C GLY A 79 -18.85 -26.78 -11.09
N ARG A 80 -18.08 -27.25 -12.09
CA ARG A 80 -17.57 -26.38 -13.17
C ARG A 80 -18.69 -25.78 -14.00
N GLN A 81 -19.70 -26.56 -14.34
CA GLN A 81 -20.86 -26.09 -15.11
C GLN A 81 -21.66 -25.04 -14.32
N GLU A 82 -21.86 -25.24 -13.01
CA GLU A 82 -22.54 -24.26 -12.14
C GLU A 82 -21.74 -22.96 -12.05
N LEU A 83 -20.40 -23.01 -11.97
CA LEU A 83 -19.57 -21.81 -12.04
C LEU A 83 -19.74 -21.09 -13.38
N LEU A 84 -19.74 -21.79 -14.53
CA LEU A 84 -19.95 -21.17 -15.85
C LEU A 84 -21.34 -20.53 -15.97
N GLU A 85 -22.36 -21.08 -15.30
CA GLU A 85 -23.69 -20.47 -15.23
C GLU A 85 -23.63 -19.15 -14.44
N LEU A 86 -22.93 -19.09 -13.30
CA LEU A 86 -22.71 -17.85 -12.56
C LEU A 86 -21.92 -16.82 -13.36
N VAL A 87 -20.87 -17.25 -14.06
CA VAL A 87 -20.03 -16.42 -14.94
C VAL A 87 -20.86 -15.71 -16.01
N SER A 88 -21.90 -16.37 -16.55
CA SER A 88 -22.76 -15.77 -17.58
C SER A 88 -23.45 -14.47 -17.11
N GLY A 89 -23.64 -14.30 -15.80
CA GLY A 89 -24.26 -13.15 -15.17
C GLY A 89 -23.32 -12.31 -14.28
N ALA A 90 -22.00 -12.56 -14.34
CA ALA A 90 -21.02 -11.86 -13.52
C ALA A 90 -20.33 -10.74 -14.30
N ASP A 91 -19.98 -9.67 -13.60
CA ASP A 91 -19.24 -8.53 -14.14
C ASP A 91 -17.72 -8.70 -13.94
N LEU A 92 -17.32 -9.32 -12.84
CA LEU A 92 -15.94 -9.51 -12.43
C LEU A 92 -15.78 -10.90 -11.80
N LEU A 93 -14.66 -11.55 -12.06
CA LEU A 93 -14.18 -12.71 -11.33
C LEU A 93 -12.79 -12.42 -10.80
N ILE A 94 -12.56 -12.65 -9.50
CA ILE A 94 -11.25 -12.53 -8.86
C ILE A 94 -10.80 -13.91 -8.40
N GLU A 95 -9.54 -14.25 -8.66
CA GLU A 95 -8.98 -15.55 -8.25
C GLU A 95 -7.52 -15.41 -7.76
N SER A 96 -7.07 -16.38 -6.96
CA SER A 96 -5.69 -16.43 -6.43
C SER A 96 -5.03 -17.81 -6.60
N ASN A 97 -5.51 -18.60 -7.56
CA ASN A 97 -4.97 -19.92 -7.86
C ASN A 97 -3.54 -19.83 -8.45
N ALA A 98 -2.83 -20.93 -8.43
CA ALA A 98 -1.54 -21.01 -9.11
C ALA A 98 -1.71 -20.75 -10.62
N PRO A 99 -0.76 -20.07 -11.28
CA PRO A 99 -0.82 -19.78 -12.70
C PRO A 99 -1.10 -21.02 -13.54
N GLY A 100 -2.17 -20.99 -14.36
CA GLY A 100 -2.59 -22.09 -15.21
C GLY A 100 -3.47 -23.15 -14.54
N GLU A 101 -3.70 -23.11 -13.24
CA GLU A 101 -4.50 -24.08 -12.52
C GLU A 101 -5.96 -24.09 -13.00
N LEU A 102 -6.64 -22.96 -13.02
CA LEU A 102 -8.01 -22.85 -13.56
C LEU A 102 -8.07 -23.23 -15.05
N ALA A 103 -7.08 -22.85 -15.84
CA ALA A 103 -7.01 -23.21 -17.25
C ALA A 103 -6.90 -24.73 -17.45
N SER A 104 -6.18 -25.46 -16.58
CA SER A 104 -6.10 -26.92 -16.61
C SER A 104 -7.44 -27.61 -16.36
N GLN A 105 -8.39 -26.90 -15.73
CA GLN A 105 -9.74 -27.35 -15.43
C GLN A 105 -10.79 -26.89 -16.49
N GLY A 106 -10.36 -26.18 -17.55
CA GLY A 106 -11.24 -25.55 -18.52
C GLY A 106 -11.98 -24.31 -17.98
N LEU A 107 -11.39 -23.63 -17.04
CA LEU A 107 -11.88 -22.41 -16.39
C LEU A 107 -10.88 -21.25 -16.51
N GLY A 108 -9.96 -21.31 -17.48
CA GLY A 108 -9.04 -20.23 -17.78
C GLY A 108 -9.75 -18.99 -18.35
N PHE A 109 -9.02 -17.88 -18.46
CA PHE A 109 -9.59 -16.64 -18.99
C PHE A 109 -10.31 -16.85 -20.34
N ASP A 110 -9.72 -17.55 -21.28
CA ASP A 110 -10.31 -17.78 -22.60
C ASP A 110 -11.61 -18.61 -22.53
N ASP A 111 -11.67 -19.60 -21.62
CA ASP A 111 -12.85 -20.42 -21.40
C ASP A 111 -14.00 -19.59 -20.81
N LEU A 112 -13.70 -18.77 -19.80
CA LEU A 112 -14.65 -17.89 -19.14
C LEU A 112 -15.14 -16.78 -20.08
N HIS A 113 -14.23 -16.20 -20.87
CA HIS A 113 -14.52 -15.15 -21.84
C HIS A 113 -15.40 -15.68 -23.01
N ALA A 114 -15.25 -16.94 -23.35
CA ALA A 114 -16.14 -17.58 -24.35
C ALA A 114 -17.60 -17.68 -23.87
N VAL A 115 -17.82 -17.77 -22.55
CA VAL A 115 -19.17 -17.78 -21.94
C VAL A 115 -19.69 -16.35 -21.79
N ASN A 116 -18.82 -15.43 -21.38
CA ASN A 116 -19.16 -14.03 -21.13
C ASN A 116 -18.04 -13.11 -21.60
N SER A 117 -18.18 -12.57 -22.81
CA SER A 117 -17.17 -11.70 -23.41
C SER A 117 -17.01 -10.33 -22.71
N ALA A 118 -17.92 -9.97 -21.83
CA ALA A 118 -17.85 -8.76 -21.02
C ALA A 118 -17.24 -9.01 -19.62
N LEU A 119 -16.88 -10.25 -19.27
CA LEU A 119 -16.30 -10.56 -17.96
C LEU A 119 -14.89 -9.98 -17.82
N VAL A 120 -14.64 -9.25 -16.76
CA VAL A 120 -13.29 -8.93 -16.29
C VAL A 120 -12.83 -10.08 -15.39
N VAL A 121 -11.62 -10.60 -15.62
CA VAL A 121 -11.00 -11.61 -14.76
C VAL A 121 -9.73 -11.03 -14.15
N THR A 122 -9.63 -11.04 -12.82
CA THR A 122 -8.45 -10.56 -12.09
C THR A 122 -7.78 -11.72 -11.37
N SER A 123 -6.55 -12.03 -11.78
CA SER A 123 -5.73 -13.08 -11.16
C SER A 123 -4.65 -12.44 -10.26
N ILE A 124 -4.57 -12.91 -9.02
CA ILE A 124 -3.56 -12.50 -8.03
C ILE A 124 -2.57 -13.65 -7.86
N SER A 125 -1.29 -13.42 -8.16
CA SER A 125 -0.26 -14.44 -7.96
C SER A 125 1.05 -13.83 -7.46
N ALA A 126 1.95 -14.65 -6.95
CA ALA A 126 3.21 -14.19 -6.38
C ALA A 126 4.04 -13.36 -7.36
N PHE A 127 4.19 -13.87 -8.59
CA PHE A 127 5.09 -13.30 -9.60
C PHE A 127 4.37 -12.92 -10.91
N GLY A 128 3.04 -13.02 -10.96
CA GLY A 128 2.23 -12.85 -12.17
C GLY A 128 2.00 -14.16 -12.91
N GLN A 129 1.10 -14.12 -13.89
CA GLN A 129 0.62 -15.31 -14.63
C GLN A 129 1.64 -15.85 -15.64
N ASN A 130 2.67 -15.10 -15.95
CA ASN A 130 3.68 -15.46 -16.95
C ASN A 130 5.09 -15.00 -16.54
N GLY A 131 6.10 -15.52 -17.24
CA GLY A 131 7.50 -15.21 -17.00
C GLY A 131 8.28 -16.31 -16.27
N PRO A 132 9.59 -16.11 -16.07
CA PRO A 132 10.49 -17.17 -15.58
C PRO A 132 10.16 -17.73 -14.19
N LYS A 133 9.56 -16.89 -13.32
CA LYS A 133 9.22 -17.28 -11.95
C LYS A 133 7.72 -17.48 -11.72
N SER A 134 6.86 -17.41 -12.75
CA SER A 134 5.41 -17.54 -12.59
C SER A 134 4.98 -18.83 -11.90
N GLY A 135 5.67 -19.95 -12.14
CA GLY A 135 5.41 -21.24 -11.52
C GLY A 135 6.19 -21.50 -10.21
N TRP A 136 6.88 -20.52 -9.63
CA TRP A 136 7.61 -20.72 -8.39
C TRP A 136 6.67 -20.80 -7.19
N ALA A 137 6.98 -21.70 -6.27
CA ALA A 137 6.30 -21.77 -4.98
C ALA A 137 6.62 -20.52 -4.13
N ALA A 138 5.61 -19.96 -3.48
CA ALA A 138 5.78 -18.71 -2.77
C ALA A 138 4.89 -18.62 -1.52
N THR A 139 5.42 -17.95 -0.51
CA THR A 139 4.69 -17.51 0.70
C THR A 139 4.89 -16.00 0.86
N ASP A 140 4.18 -15.37 1.78
CA ASP A 140 4.37 -13.96 2.10
C ASP A 140 5.85 -13.59 2.36
N LEU A 141 6.56 -14.42 3.16
CA LEU A 141 7.97 -14.23 3.47
C LEU A 141 8.83 -14.18 2.20
N THR A 142 8.63 -15.14 1.28
CA THR A 142 9.47 -15.25 0.07
C THR A 142 9.13 -14.19 -0.96
N VAL A 143 7.88 -13.74 -1.04
CA VAL A 143 7.48 -12.56 -1.85
C VAL A 143 8.07 -11.27 -1.27
N GLY A 144 8.06 -11.13 0.07
CA GLY A 144 8.72 -10.01 0.75
C GLY A 144 10.23 -9.95 0.51
N ALA A 145 10.88 -11.11 0.43
CA ALA A 145 12.28 -11.23 0.03
C ALA A 145 12.50 -10.81 -1.44
N ALA A 146 11.63 -11.28 -2.34
CA ALA A 146 11.66 -10.99 -3.77
C ALA A 146 11.32 -9.53 -4.11
N SER A 147 10.66 -8.80 -3.22
CA SER A 147 10.25 -7.40 -3.40
C SER A 147 11.20 -6.38 -2.76
N MET A 148 12.32 -6.81 -2.17
CA MET A 148 13.26 -5.99 -1.39
C MET A 148 12.72 -5.51 -0.02
N VAL A 149 11.42 -5.56 0.24
CA VAL A 149 10.83 -4.95 1.45
C VAL A 149 11.45 -5.52 2.73
N ASN A 150 11.57 -6.85 2.82
CA ASN A 150 12.14 -7.50 4.01
C ASN A 150 13.62 -7.12 4.21
N THR A 151 14.37 -6.84 3.16
CA THR A 151 15.79 -6.44 3.22
C THR A 151 15.97 -5.11 3.96
N LEU A 152 14.94 -4.25 3.96
CA LEU A 152 14.95 -2.93 4.57
C LEU A 152 14.48 -2.93 6.04
N VAL A 153 14.01 -4.08 6.58
CA VAL A 153 13.38 -4.17 7.89
C VAL A 153 14.24 -4.99 8.86
N GLY A 154 14.38 -4.51 10.08
CA GLY A 154 15.04 -5.24 11.18
C GLY A 154 16.37 -4.68 11.60
N ASP A 155 17.03 -5.43 12.49
CA ASP A 155 18.32 -5.08 13.07
C ASP A 155 19.48 -5.41 12.11
N SER A 156 20.48 -4.53 12.03
CA SER A 156 21.65 -4.74 11.15
C SER A 156 22.58 -5.89 11.58
N ASP A 157 22.47 -6.31 12.84
CA ASP A 157 23.25 -7.41 13.43
C ASP A 157 22.53 -8.77 13.39
N ARG A 158 21.36 -8.83 12.75
CA ARG A 158 20.53 -10.06 12.61
C ARG A 158 19.98 -10.20 11.19
N ALA A 159 19.32 -11.34 10.95
CA ALA A 159 18.56 -11.56 9.73
C ALA A 159 17.49 -10.46 9.52
N PRO A 160 17.25 -10.04 8.28
CA PRO A 160 16.13 -9.16 7.96
C PRO A 160 14.80 -9.72 8.43
N LEU A 161 13.87 -8.84 8.84
CA LEU A 161 12.55 -9.18 9.34
C LEU A 161 11.47 -9.06 8.27
N ARG A 162 10.46 -9.91 8.36
CA ARG A 162 9.18 -9.69 7.66
C ARG A 162 8.30 -8.71 8.42
N VAL A 163 7.40 -8.06 7.72
CA VAL A 163 6.26 -7.36 8.32
C VAL A 163 5.15 -8.40 8.57
N PRO A 164 4.59 -8.52 9.78
CA PRO A 164 3.58 -9.53 10.11
C PRO A 164 2.26 -9.38 9.34
N LEU A 165 1.44 -10.43 9.36
CA LEU A 165 0.08 -10.49 8.79
C LEU A 165 0.03 -10.45 7.26
N ASP A 166 0.96 -11.15 6.62
CA ASP A 166 0.96 -11.46 5.19
C ASP A 166 0.83 -10.24 4.26
N GLN A 167 1.66 -9.24 4.54
CA GLN A 167 1.60 -7.92 3.89
C GLN A 167 1.75 -7.97 2.37
N ALA A 168 2.57 -8.86 1.82
CA ALA A 168 2.72 -8.97 0.38
C ALA A 168 1.39 -9.31 -0.31
N TRP A 169 0.62 -10.22 0.29
CA TRP A 169 -0.69 -10.58 -0.21
C TRP A 169 -1.73 -9.47 0.01
N MET A 170 -1.66 -8.76 1.15
CA MET A 170 -2.53 -7.61 1.40
C MET A 170 -2.30 -6.49 0.37
N HIS A 171 -1.03 -6.20 0.05
CA HIS A 171 -0.69 -5.24 -1.01
C HIS A 171 -1.20 -5.68 -2.38
N ALA A 172 -1.07 -6.96 -2.74
CA ALA A 172 -1.54 -7.48 -4.01
C ALA A 172 -3.08 -7.45 -4.12
N ALA A 173 -3.78 -7.85 -3.06
CA ALA A 173 -5.24 -7.86 -3.03
C ALA A 173 -5.82 -6.44 -3.12
N ALA A 174 -5.25 -5.47 -2.38
CA ALA A 174 -5.69 -4.08 -2.48
C ALA A 174 -5.40 -3.46 -3.86
N GLU A 175 -4.27 -3.81 -4.49
CA GLU A 175 -3.96 -3.42 -5.87
C GLU A 175 -4.96 -4.03 -6.87
N ALA A 176 -5.35 -5.30 -6.66
CA ALA A 176 -6.30 -6.01 -7.51
C ALA A 176 -7.68 -5.36 -7.52
N ALA A 177 -8.15 -4.81 -6.39
CA ALA A 177 -9.41 -4.07 -6.33
C ALA A 177 -9.39 -2.86 -7.26
N ALA A 178 -8.37 -2.00 -7.18
CA ALA A 178 -8.21 -0.85 -8.05
C ALA A 178 -8.04 -1.26 -9.53
N ALA A 179 -7.20 -2.27 -9.81
CA ALA A 179 -6.97 -2.78 -11.15
C ALA A 179 -8.24 -3.33 -11.81
N SER A 180 -9.07 -4.04 -11.03
CA SER A 180 -10.38 -4.53 -11.48
C SER A 180 -11.31 -3.38 -11.87
N LEU A 181 -11.34 -2.31 -11.10
CA LEU A 181 -12.17 -1.15 -11.39
C LEU A 181 -11.68 -0.38 -12.62
N ILE A 182 -10.37 -0.29 -12.85
CA ILE A 182 -9.81 0.28 -14.09
C ILE A 182 -10.27 -0.54 -15.31
N ALA A 183 -10.22 -1.87 -15.22
CA ALA A 183 -10.70 -2.74 -16.29
C ALA A 183 -12.22 -2.66 -16.49
N LEU A 184 -13.01 -2.51 -15.41
CA LEU A 184 -14.46 -2.28 -15.50
C LEU A 184 -14.79 -0.93 -16.12
N HIS A 185 -13.98 0.12 -15.83
CA HIS A 185 -14.15 1.43 -16.44
C HIS A 185 -13.94 1.34 -17.98
N GLU A 186 -12.89 0.65 -18.43
CA GLU A 186 -12.65 0.40 -19.86
C GLU A 186 -13.79 -0.42 -20.48
N ARG A 187 -14.26 -1.46 -19.79
CA ARG A 187 -15.38 -2.31 -20.25
C ARG A 187 -16.66 -1.49 -20.51
N VAL A 188 -16.98 -0.50 -19.66
CA VAL A 188 -18.15 0.36 -19.88
C VAL A 188 -18.03 1.11 -21.21
N ARG A 189 -16.82 1.44 -21.65
CA ARG A 189 -16.55 2.15 -22.91
C ARG A 189 -16.48 1.24 -24.12
N SER A 190 -15.88 0.04 -23.97
CA SER A 190 -15.66 -0.91 -25.07
C SER A 190 -16.70 -2.01 -25.20
N GLY A 191 -17.43 -2.31 -24.12
CA GLY A 191 -18.33 -3.46 -24.03
C GLY A 191 -17.61 -4.81 -23.87
N GLN A 192 -16.28 -4.81 -23.70
CA GLN A 192 -15.45 -6.01 -23.66
C GLN A 192 -14.73 -6.16 -22.33
N GLY A 193 -14.79 -7.35 -21.74
CA GLY A 193 -13.96 -7.69 -20.59
C GLY A 193 -12.49 -7.93 -20.98
N GLN A 194 -11.65 -8.10 -19.96
CA GLN A 194 -10.23 -8.42 -20.16
C GLN A 194 -9.64 -9.12 -18.94
N HIS A 195 -8.47 -9.73 -19.13
CA HIS A 195 -7.71 -10.32 -18.04
C HIS A 195 -6.80 -9.29 -17.40
N VAL A 196 -6.80 -9.22 -16.07
CA VAL A 196 -5.95 -8.39 -15.22
C VAL A 196 -5.04 -9.32 -14.42
N ASP A 197 -3.73 -9.21 -14.62
CA ASP A 197 -2.69 -10.04 -14.00
C ASP A 197 -1.91 -9.23 -12.96
N VAL A 198 -2.19 -9.45 -11.67
CA VAL A 198 -1.57 -8.76 -10.54
C VAL A 198 -0.42 -9.58 -9.96
N SER A 199 0.76 -8.98 -9.86
CA SER A 199 1.94 -9.59 -9.24
C SER A 199 2.15 -9.07 -7.82
N ALA A 200 2.15 -9.95 -6.82
CA ALA A 200 2.41 -9.59 -5.44
C ALA A 200 3.84 -9.05 -5.25
N GLN A 201 4.83 -9.59 -5.96
CA GLN A 201 6.20 -9.05 -5.98
C GLN A 201 6.22 -7.57 -6.37
N GLN A 202 5.55 -7.20 -7.47
CA GLN A 202 5.49 -5.81 -7.93
C GLN A 202 4.65 -4.93 -7.01
N ALA A 203 3.51 -5.44 -6.54
CA ALA A 203 2.61 -4.69 -5.65
C ALA A 203 3.26 -4.37 -4.29
N PHE A 204 4.07 -5.29 -3.75
CA PHE A 204 4.77 -5.09 -2.49
C PHE A 204 6.08 -4.30 -2.66
N ASN A 205 6.73 -4.35 -3.82
CA ASN A 205 7.92 -3.52 -4.10
C ASN A 205 7.65 -2.02 -3.93
N ALA A 206 6.42 -1.56 -4.17
CA ALA A 206 6.01 -0.17 -3.90
C ALA A 206 6.28 0.29 -2.45
N ALA A 207 6.41 -0.64 -1.49
CA ALA A 207 6.71 -0.34 -0.08
C ALA A 207 8.21 -0.12 0.20
N THR A 208 8.98 0.31 -0.78
CA THR A 208 10.42 0.59 -0.68
C THR A 208 10.77 2.08 -0.77
N MET A 209 9.79 2.98 -0.85
CA MET A 209 10.00 4.43 -1.01
C MET A 209 10.90 4.75 -2.23
N SER A 210 10.70 4.04 -3.34
CA SER A 210 11.50 4.11 -4.58
C SER A 210 12.99 3.77 -4.41
N LEU A 211 13.43 3.20 -3.27
CA LEU A 211 14.81 2.73 -3.11
C LEU A 211 15.13 1.53 -4.01
N SER A 212 14.13 0.84 -4.53
CA SER A 212 14.25 -0.13 -5.63
C SER A 212 14.99 0.43 -6.86
N LEU A 213 14.96 1.75 -7.06
CA LEU A 213 15.63 2.45 -8.17
C LEU A 213 17.10 2.80 -7.87
N ALA A 214 17.62 2.59 -6.65
CA ALA A 214 18.93 3.09 -6.25
C ALA A 214 20.06 2.64 -7.18
N HIS A 215 20.13 1.35 -7.53
CA HIS A 215 21.12 0.84 -8.48
C HIS A 215 21.01 1.48 -9.87
N LEU A 216 19.79 1.62 -10.40
CA LEU A 216 19.54 2.22 -11.71
C LEU A 216 19.84 3.73 -11.74
N TYR A 217 19.85 4.38 -10.58
CA TYR A 217 20.22 5.78 -10.40
C TYR A 217 21.71 5.97 -10.11
N ASN A 218 22.50 4.88 -10.04
CA ASN A 218 23.88 4.91 -9.58
C ASN A 218 24.00 5.61 -8.21
N ALA A 219 23.03 5.34 -7.33
CA ALA A 219 22.93 5.90 -5.98
C ALA A 219 23.33 4.86 -4.94
N GLN A 220 23.63 5.32 -3.73
CA GLN A 220 24.00 4.45 -2.63
C GLN A 220 22.83 3.55 -2.21
N GLU A 221 23.11 2.25 -2.01
CA GLU A 221 22.16 1.28 -1.44
C GLU A 221 21.75 1.67 -0.02
N SER A 222 20.47 1.55 0.29
CA SER A 222 19.99 1.73 1.65
C SER A 222 20.26 0.50 2.49
N GLN A 223 20.63 0.73 3.76
CA GLN A 223 20.82 -0.32 4.76
C GLN A 223 19.69 -0.30 5.77
N ARG A 224 19.28 -1.49 6.26
CA ARG A 224 18.28 -1.58 7.32
C ARG A 224 18.83 -1.00 8.64
N PHE A 225 17.97 -0.37 9.37
CA PHE A 225 18.25 0.25 10.65
C PHE A 225 17.08 0.04 11.62
N SER A 226 17.31 -0.65 12.72
CA SER A 226 16.27 -0.99 13.70
C SER A 226 15.60 0.23 14.31
N GLY A 227 14.27 0.28 14.19
CA GLY A 227 13.49 1.42 14.68
C GLY A 227 13.77 2.70 13.92
N GLY A 228 14.12 2.61 12.63
CA GLY A 228 14.40 3.77 11.82
C GLY A 228 14.69 3.46 10.36
N ALA A 229 15.42 4.34 9.70
CA ALA A 229 15.84 4.21 8.33
C ALA A 229 17.21 4.87 8.09
N THR A 230 18.01 4.35 7.17
CA THR A 230 19.22 5.01 6.71
C THR A 230 18.88 5.92 5.53
N LEU A 231 19.16 7.22 5.67
CA LEU A 231 18.93 8.23 4.65
C LEU A 231 20.25 8.94 4.34
N GLY A 232 20.90 8.58 3.24
CA GLY A 232 22.24 9.04 2.93
C GLY A 232 23.20 8.71 4.08
N PRO A 233 23.98 9.68 4.61
CA PRO A 233 24.93 9.45 5.70
C PRO A 233 24.26 9.36 7.09
N PHE A 234 22.93 9.52 7.18
CA PHE A 234 22.22 9.65 8.44
C PHE A 234 21.47 8.37 8.80
N SER A 235 21.61 7.91 10.05
CA SER A 235 20.72 6.91 10.65
C SER A 235 19.58 7.64 11.38
N VAL A 236 18.43 7.75 10.72
CA VAL A 236 17.24 8.43 11.23
C VAL A 236 16.49 7.51 12.18
N ARG A 237 16.41 7.85 13.45
CA ARG A 237 15.66 7.07 14.45
C ARG A 237 14.19 7.48 14.42
N LEU A 238 13.35 6.52 14.13
CA LEU A 238 11.88 6.64 14.14
C LEU A 238 11.25 6.00 15.39
N ARG A 239 12.09 5.59 16.36
CA ARG A 239 11.69 5.07 17.66
C ARG A 239 12.52 5.73 18.75
N ALA A 240 11.86 6.23 19.79
CA ALA A 240 12.47 6.73 21.01
C ALA A 240 11.71 6.18 22.23
N PRO A 241 12.37 6.01 23.40
CA PRO A 241 11.69 5.52 24.61
C PRO A 241 10.71 6.58 25.14
N ALA A 242 9.64 6.10 25.78
CA ALA A 242 8.74 6.87 26.63
C ALA A 242 8.57 6.15 27.99
N LEU A 243 7.97 6.79 28.98
CA LEU A 243 7.79 6.19 30.31
C LEU A 243 6.96 4.90 30.27
N ASP A 244 6.03 4.80 29.32
CA ASP A 244 5.05 3.74 29.19
C ASP A 244 5.16 3.02 27.83
N GLY A 245 6.33 3.01 27.22
CA GLY A 245 6.60 2.32 25.97
C GLY A 245 7.49 3.11 25.00
N TYR A 246 7.03 3.30 23.79
CA TYR A 246 7.81 3.97 22.73
C TYR A 246 6.98 5.02 22.00
N VAL A 247 7.69 6.01 21.44
CA VAL A 247 7.13 7.03 20.53
C VAL A 247 7.94 7.07 19.23
N SER A 248 7.32 7.58 18.19
CA SER A 248 7.97 7.86 16.90
C SER A 248 8.17 9.36 16.73
N PRO A 249 9.40 9.89 16.97
CA PRO A 249 9.74 11.26 16.66
C PRO A 249 10.20 11.36 15.20
N THR A 250 9.82 12.44 14.51
CA THR A 250 10.37 12.78 13.20
C THR A 250 11.28 14.00 13.35
N ILE A 251 12.59 13.78 13.31
CA ILE A 251 13.61 14.80 13.47
C ILE A 251 14.36 14.93 12.16
N LEU A 252 13.92 15.86 11.34
CA LEU A 252 14.50 16.17 10.04
C LEU A 252 14.71 17.68 9.90
N PHE A 253 15.38 18.09 8.83
CA PHE A 253 15.82 19.45 8.58
C PHE A 253 15.20 20.02 7.31
N GLY A 254 15.46 21.30 7.05
CA GLY A 254 14.94 22.01 5.90
C GLY A 254 13.73 22.88 6.19
N GLY A 255 13.37 23.75 5.27
CA GLY A 255 12.35 24.78 5.46
C GLY A 255 10.95 24.27 5.81
N GLY A 256 10.59 23.06 5.34
CA GLY A 256 9.28 22.44 5.63
C GLY A 256 9.19 21.76 6.99
N ILE A 257 10.27 21.12 7.45
CA ILE A 257 10.26 20.22 8.62
C ILE A 257 11.07 20.81 9.80
N GLY A 258 12.17 21.48 9.53
CA GLY A 258 13.06 22.05 10.56
C GLY A 258 12.37 22.87 11.65
N PRO A 259 11.35 23.70 11.34
CA PRO A 259 10.60 24.44 12.37
C PRO A 259 9.93 23.59 13.45
N PHE A 260 9.61 22.33 13.17
CA PHE A 260 9.06 21.40 14.17
C PHE A 260 10.15 20.96 15.17
N GLY A 261 11.34 20.63 14.67
CA GLY A 261 12.51 20.32 15.50
C GLY A 261 12.91 21.49 16.40
N LYS A 262 12.88 22.72 15.87
CA LYS A 262 13.15 23.92 16.66
C LYS A 262 12.21 24.05 17.86
N ARG A 263 10.90 23.91 17.66
CA ARG A 263 9.89 23.98 18.74
C ARG A 263 10.06 22.85 19.77
N LEU A 264 10.47 21.67 19.32
CA LEU A 264 10.79 20.58 20.22
C LEU A 264 11.98 20.93 21.13
N PHE A 265 13.04 21.48 20.57
CA PHE A 265 14.21 21.89 21.37
C PHE A 265 13.93 23.08 22.29
N GLU A 266 13.07 24.01 21.91
CA GLU A 266 12.55 25.04 22.78
C GLU A 266 11.85 24.44 24.02
N TRP A 267 11.01 23.40 23.82
CA TRP A 267 10.37 22.70 24.94
C TRP A 267 11.36 21.90 25.80
N ILE A 268 12.30 21.17 25.18
CA ILE A 268 13.35 20.43 25.91
C ILE A 268 14.17 21.37 26.77
N HIS A 269 14.48 22.56 26.25
CA HIS A 269 15.20 23.61 27.00
C HIS A 269 14.38 24.21 28.17
N GLU A 270 13.08 24.47 27.96
CA GLU A 270 12.17 24.91 29.06
C GLU A 270 12.15 23.89 30.22
N GLU A 271 12.31 22.62 29.96
CA GLU A 271 12.41 21.56 30.97
C GLU A 271 13.83 21.37 31.52
N GLY A 272 14.80 22.13 31.02
CA GLY A 272 16.20 22.12 31.49
C GLY A 272 17.00 20.89 31.07
N MET A 273 16.62 20.25 29.92
CA MET A 273 17.22 19.00 29.46
C MET A 273 18.15 19.19 28.24
N CYS A 274 18.43 20.41 27.81
CA CYS A 274 19.46 20.73 26.84
C CYS A 274 20.12 22.08 27.16
N GLU A 275 21.23 22.40 26.51
CA GLU A 275 22.03 23.60 26.74
C GLU A 275 21.52 24.80 25.92
N ASP A 276 21.85 26.05 26.30
CA ASP A 276 21.51 27.25 25.53
C ASP A 276 22.00 27.17 24.06
N SER A 277 23.15 26.54 23.82
CA SER A 277 23.72 26.36 22.50
C SER A 277 22.86 25.44 21.58
N ASP A 278 22.01 24.61 22.15
CA ASP A 278 21.12 23.70 21.37
C ASP A 278 19.95 24.47 20.73
N LEU A 279 19.62 25.67 21.27
CA LEU A 279 18.64 26.56 20.65
C LEU A 279 19.17 27.23 19.36
N GLU A 280 20.50 27.20 19.14
CA GLU A 280 21.18 27.80 17.98
C GLU A 280 21.35 26.77 16.82
N ILE A 281 20.82 25.53 16.95
CA ILE A 281 20.85 24.52 15.89
C ILE A 281 20.21 25.08 14.62
N ASP A 282 20.95 24.99 13.51
CA ASP A 282 20.48 25.43 12.21
C ASP A 282 19.55 24.33 11.62
N TRP A 283 18.26 24.44 11.93
CA TRP A 283 17.24 23.49 11.48
C TRP A 283 16.93 23.56 9.98
N ILE A 284 17.40 24.58 9.28
CA ILE A 284 17.16 24.77 7.84
C ILE A 284 18.32 24.19 7.03
N ASP A 285 19.55 24.68 7.28
CA ASP A 285 20.72 24.35 6.46
C ASP A 285 21.65 23.32 7.12
N PHE A 286 21.13 22.53 8.07
CA PHE A 286 21.90 21.51 8.79
C PHE A 286 22.57 20.51 7.86
N VAL A 287 21.81 19.96 6.89
CA VAL A 287 22.31 18.96 5.94
C VAL A 287 23.45 19.54 5.10
N GLU A 288 23.30 20.76 4.59
CA GLU A 288 24.37 21.48 3.89
C GLU A 288 25.60 21.69 4.79
N GLY A 289 25.35 22.02 6.06
CA GLY A 289 26.41 22.15 7.06
C GLY A 289 27.21 20.86 7.25
N VAL A 290 26.55 19.72 7.24
CA VAL A 290 27.21 18.40 7.33
C VAL A 290 27.96 18.08 6.02
N MET A 291 27.33 18.27 4.87
CA MET A 291 27.94 17.97 3.56
C MET A 291 29.18 18.83 3.27
N THR A 292 29.21 20.05 3.77
CA THR A 292 30.35 20.98 3.64
C THR A 292 31.40 20.80 4.75
N GLY A 293 31.15 19.90 5.72
CA GLY A 293 32.03 19.68 6.88
C GLY A 293 31.99 20.80 7.92
N ARG A 294 31.07 21.75 7.82
CA ARG A 294 30.82 22.79 8.84
C ARG A 294 30.24 22.19 10.13
N ILE A 295 29.43 21.15 9.98
CA ILE A 295 28.82 20.38 11.07
C ILE A 295 29.36 18.95 11.02
N GLY A 296 29.73 18.39 12.18
CA GLY A 296 30.18 17.00 12.25
C GLY A 296 29.01 16.01 12.15
N LEU A 297 29.22 14.84 11.48
CA LEU A 297 28.21 13.79 11.37
C LEU A 297 27.61 13.36 12.71
N GLY A 298 28.42 13.27 13.78
CA GLY A 298 27.96 12.89 15.13
C GLY A 298 27.01 13.88 15.80
N GLU A 299 26.84 15.07 15.25
CA GLU A 299 25.91 16.07 15.78
C GLU A 299 24.44 15.64 15.63
N TYR A 300 24.12 14.96 14.55
CA TYR A 300 22.77 14.40 14.37
C TYR A 300 22.45 13.32 15.42
N ASP A 301 23.40 12.44 15.71
CA ASP A 301 23.22 11.42 16.75
C ASP A 301 23.08 12.07 18.14
N ARG A 302 23.83 13.16 18.41
CA ARG A 302 23.67 13.93 19.64
C ARG A 302 22.27 14.52 19.80
N ILE A 303 21.74 15.12 18.74
CA ILE A 303 20.37 15.65 18.68
C ILE A 303 19.36 14.54 18.99
N GLN A 304 19.47 13.40 18.34
CA GLN A 304 18.58 12.26 18.56
C GLN A 304 18.68 11.69 19.99
N ASN A 305 19.89 11.70 20.60
CA ASN A 305 20.05 11.25 21.98
C ASN A 305 19.36 12.21 22.97
N ILE A 306 19.49 13.53 22.79
CA ILE A 306 18.76 14.51 23.61
C ILE A 306 17.26 14.27 23.55
N VAL A 307 16.73 14.04 22.36
CA VAL A 307 15.30 13.75 22.20
C VAL A 307 14.90 12.44 22.88
N ALA A 308 15.71 11.40 22.76
CA ALA A 308 15.44 10.10 23.41
C ALA A 308 15.46 10.21 24.92
N ASP A 309 16.44 10.92 25.50
CA ASP A 309 16.52 11.17 26.94
C ASP A 309 15.32 11.98 27.44
N PHE A 310 14.88 12.97 26.66
CA PHE A 310 13.70 13.77 26.99
C PHE A 310 12.40 12.96 26.92
N THR A 311 12.16 12.24 25.81
CA THR A 311 10.93 11.47 25.66
C THR A 311 10.79 10.36 26.71
N ALA A 312 11.90 9.78 27.16
CA ALA A 312 11.93 8.81 28.26
C ALA A 312 11.38 9.35 29.60
N THR A 313 11.26 10.69 29.76
CA THR A 313 10.69 11.32 30.96
C THR A 313 9.18 11.55 30.88
N LYS A 314 8.54 11.30 29.75
CA LYS A 314 7.13 11.60 29.48
C LYS A 314 6.37 10.33 29.05
N THR A 315 5.08 10.31 29.30
CA THR A 315 4.20 9.25 28.77
C THR A 315 3.87 9.48 27.30
N LYS A 316 3.47 8.42 26.58
CA LYS A 316 2.96 8.49 25.21
C LYS A 316 1.86 9.54 25.05
N LYS A 317 0.92 9.56 26.01
CA LYS A 317 -0.21 10.49 26.03
C LYS A 317 0.23 11.96 26.21
N GLU A 318 1.16 12.24 27.10
CA GLU A 318 1.72 13.59 27.30
C GLU A 318 2.43 14.10 26.05
N LEU A 319 3.20 13.23 25.39
CA LEU A 319 3.92 13.54 24.15
C LEU A 319 2.97 13.82 22.98
N LEU A 320 1.89 13.02 22.83
CA LEU A 320 0.88 13.26 21.80
C LEU A 320 0.11 14.58 22.05
N ALA A 321 -0.29 14.85 23.27
CA ALA A 321 -0.96 16.10 23.64
C ALA A 321 -0.08 17.33 23.36
N ALA A 322 1.21 17.25 23.71
CA ALA A 322 2.17 18.30 23.41
C ALA A 322 2.41 18.47 21.90
N SER A 323 2.36 17.37 21.13
CA SER A 323 2.48 17.43 19.68
C SER A 323 1.35 18.20 19.01
N LEU A 324 0.13 18.05 19.51
CA LEU A 324 -1.03 18.84 19.05
C LEU A 324 -0.91 20.32 19.48
N GLU A 325 -0.56 20.59 20.75
CA GLU A 325 -0.48 21.94 21.31
C GLU A 325 0.68 22.76 20.73
N LYS A 326 1.88 22.17 20.73
CA LYS A 326 3.13 22.84 20.36
C LYS A 326 3.49 22.63 18.87
N ARG A 327 2.67 21.86 18.13
CA ARG A 327 2.92 21.46 16.73
C ARG A 327 4.26 20.75 16.56
N LEU A 328 4.40 19.58 17.20
CA LEU A 328 5.57 18.73 17.11
C LEU A 328 5.27 17.52 16.21
N LEU A 329 6.31 16.81 15.80
CA LEU A 329 6.22 15.58 15.03
C LEU A 329 6.61 14.39 15.92
N ILE A 330 5.81 14.10 16.95
CA ILE A 330 5.99 12.98 17.87
C ILE A 330 4.64 12.31 18.08
N VAL A 331 4.56 11.01 17.85
CA VAL A 331 3.36 10.20 18.08
C VAL A 331 3.67 8.93 18.85
N PRO A 332 2.70 8.32 19.55
CA PRO A 332 2.85 7.00 20.14
C PRO A 332 3.20 5.93 19.10
N ILE A 333 4.04 4.97 19.50
CA ILE A 333 4.05 3.65 18.86
C ILE A 333 2.95 2.86 19.54
N SER A 334 1.83 2.71 18.81
CA SER A 334 0.60 2.15 19.35
C SER A 334 0.60 0.62 19.21
N THR A 335 0.15 -0.06 20.27
CA THR A 335 -0.27 -1.45 20.21
C THR A 335 -1.69 -1.55 19.65
N VAL A 336 -2.19 -2.75 19.39
CA VAL A 336 -3.59 -2.97 18.98
C VAL A 336 -4.56 -2.47 20.06
N GLU A 337 -4.21 -2.65 21.37
CA GLU A 337 -4.96 -2.10 22.49
C GLU A 337 -5.05 -0.58 22.43
N ASP A 338 -3.91 0.12 22.27
CA ASP A 338 -3.87 1.57 22.14
C ASP A 338 -4.76 2.07 20.99
N ILE A 339 -4.80 1.33 19.87
CA ILE A 339 -5.60 1.68 18.69
C ILE A 339 -7.10 1.57 18.98
N VAL A 340 -7.52 0.47 19.60
CA VAL A 340 -8.94 0.23 19.88
C VAL A 340 -9.48 1.23 20.91
N GLU A 341 -8.63 1.73 21.81
CA GLU A 341 -8.97 2.70 22.85
C GLU A 341 -8.80 4.17 22.41
N GLU A 342 -8.17 4.43 21.24
CA GLU A 342 -7.89 5.79 20.80
C GLU A 342 -9.17 6.58 20.47
N GLU A 343 -9.38 7.70 21.16
CA GLU A 343 -10.56 8.57 21.04
C GLU A 343 -10.78 9.07 19.59
N HIS A 344 -9.70 9.31 18.87
CA HIS A 344 -9.78 9.84 17.50
C HIS A 344 -10.60 8.93 16.58
N TYR A 345 -10.34 7.62 16.61
CA TYR A 345 -11.05 6.66 15.77
C TYR A 345 -12.52 6.48 16.20
N ALA A 346 -12.80 6.61 17.49
CA ALA A 346 -14.17 6.60 17.99
C ALA A 346 -14.95 7.85 17.55
N VAL A 347 -14.34 9.05 17.66
CA VAL A 347 -14.97 10.32 17.22
C VAL A 347 -15.17 10.35 15.71
N ARG A 348 -14.29 9.72 14.95
CA ARG A 348 -14.44 9.57 13.49
C ARG A 348 -15.44 8.48 13.10
N GLU A 349 -16.00 7.75 14.05
CA GLU A 349 -16.91 6.63 13.77
C GLU A 349 -16.24 5.59 12.84
N PHE A 350 -14.94 5.34 13.06
CA PHE A 350 -14.19 4.40 12.24
C PHE A 350 -14.63 2.96 12.49
N TRP A 351 -14.93 2.60 13.73
CA TRP A 351 -15.29 1.23 14.10
C TRP A 351 -16.65 0.82 13.56
N ALA A 352 -16.76 -0.36 12.97
CA ALA A 352 -18.02 -0.96 12.57
C ALA A 352 -18.44 -2.04 13.56
N ASP A 353 -19.54 -1.80 14.27
CA ASP A 353 -20.14 -2.78 15.18
C ASP A 353 -21.18 -3.59 14.39
N VAL A 354 -20.87 -4.87 14.10
CA VAL A 354 -21.68 -5.77 13.25
C VAL A 354 -22.37 -6.82 14.11
N GLU A 355 -23.68 -6.99 13.93
CA GLU A 355 -24.46 -8.03 14.59
C GLU A 355 -24.29 -9.39 13.88
N HIS A 356 -23.90 -10.43 14.60
CA HIS A 356 -23.74 -11.79 14.12
C HIS A 356 -25.03 -12.60 14.33
N ASP A 357 -25.16 -13.74 13.62
CA ASP A 357 -26.36 -14.59 13.65
C ASP A 357 -26.67 -15.18 15.04
N ASP A 358 -25.67 -15.26 15.92
CA ASP A 358 -25.83 -15.67 17.32
C ASP A 358 -26.31 -14.55 18.26
N GLY A 359 -26.53 -13.34 17.72
CA GLY A 359 -26.95 -12.14 18.45
C GLY A 359 -25.80 -11.41 19.15
N SER A 360 -24.55 -11.83 18.96
CA SER A 360 -23.39 -11.08 19.44
C SER A 360 -23.08 -9.90 18.52
N THR A 361 -22.52 -8.83 19.09
CA THR A 361 -22.01 -7.70 18.31
C THR A 361 -20.50 -7.74 18.30
N VAL A 362 -19.89 -7.74 17.12
CA VAL A 362 -18.44 -7.77 16.95
C VAL A 362 -17.97 -6.46 16.33
N ARG A 363 -16.94 -5.87 16.91
CA ARG A 363 -16.31 -4.64 16.42
C ARG A 363 -15.22 -4.96 15.42
N TYR A 364 -15.37 -4.44 14.19
CA TYR A 364 -14.43 -4.56 13.08
C TYR A 364 -13.70 -3.24 12.81
N PRO A 365 -12.50 -3.26 12.21
CA PRO A 365 -12.02 -2.12 11.44
C PRO A 365 -13.09 -1.72 10.44
N GLY A 366 -13.38 -0.45 10.38
CA GLY A 366 -14.48 0.09 9.59
C GLY A 366 -14.08 0.51 8.17
N ALA A 367 -14.82 1.46 7.65
CA ALA A 367 -14.66 1.98 6.30
C ALA A 367 -13.25 2.52 6.05
N PHE A 368 -12.61 2.08 4.98
CA PHE A 368 -11.28 2.56 4.59
C PHE A 368 -11.27 4.01 4.11
N ALA A 369 -12.44 4.57 3.77
CA ALA A 369 -12.64 5.98 3.43
C ALA A 369 -14.08 6.40 3.78
N LYS A 370 -14.27 7.65 4.17
CA LYS A 370 -15.60 8.24 4.32
C LYS A 370 -16.05 8.83 2.98
N MET A 371 -17.16 8.31 2.47
CA MET A 371 -17.76 8.73 1.21
C MET A 371 -18.98 9.60 1.53
N GLY A 372 -19.01 10.83 1.01
CA GLY A 372 -19.99 11.83 1.40
C GLY A 372 -21.44 11.49 1.03
N GLU A 373 -21.66 10.99 -0.19
CA GLU A 373 -23.01 10.69 -0.70
C GLU A 373 -23.32 9.19 -0.69
N THR A 374 -22.29 8.33 -0.76
CA THR A 374 -22.43 6.87 -0.85
C THR A 374 -21.54 6.15 0.16
N PRO A 375 -21.88 6.18 1.46
CA PRO A 375 -21.08 5.53 2.51
C PRO A 375 -20.78 4.08 2.18
N LEU A 376 -19.55 3.64 2.55
CA LEU A 376 -19.16 2.23 2.47
C LEU A 376 -20.03 1.40 3.42
N GLN A 377 -20.42 0.21 2.98
CA GLN A 377 -21.36 -0.67 3.70
C GLN A 377 -20.59 -1.74 4.47
N ILE A 378 -20.61 -1.67 5.80
CA ILE A 378 -19.98 -2.64 6.70
C ILE A 378 -20.99 -2.98 7.79
N ASP A 379 -22.05 -3.67 7.42
CA ASP A 379 -23.22 -3.93 8.28
C ASP A 379 -23.62 -5.41 8.33
N SER A 380 -22.95 -6.27 7.56
CA SER A 380 -23.28 -7.69 7.47
C SER A 380 -22.12 -8.57 7.97
N PRO A 381 -22.40 -9.64 8.72
CA PRO A 381 -21.38 -10.55 9.23
C PRO A 381 -20.75 -11.37 8.09
N PRO A 382 -19.61 -12.06 8.37
CA PRO A 382 -19.06 -13.03 7.42
C PRO A 382 -20.02 -14.20 7.25
N PRO A 383 -20.18 -14.75 6.02
CA PRO A 383 -21.15 -15.81 5.78
C PRO A 383 -20.67 -17.16 6.32
N HIS A 384 -21.62 -18.02 6.70
CA HIS A 384 -21.36 -19.46 6.92
C HIS A 384 -21.09 -20.18 5.60
N ILE A 385 -20.42 -21.33 5.66
CA ILE A 385 -20.11 -22.16 4.47
C ILE A 385 -21.39 -22.48 3.72
N GLY A 386 -21.48 -22.04 2.47
CA GLY A 386 -22.63 -22.32 1.57
C GLY A 386 -23.95 -21.68 1.99
N GLN A 387 -23.93 -20.69 2.87
CA GLN A 387 -25.14 -20.03 3.41
C GLN A 387 -26.10 -19.56 2.33
N HIS A 388 -25.58 -19.16 1.17
CA HIS A 388 -26.37 -18.55 0.10
C HIS A 388 -26.57 -19.48 -1.12
N ASN A 389 -26.31 -20.81 -0.98
CA ASN A 389 -26.48 -21.76 -2.08
C ASN A 389 -27.88 -21.68 -2.71
N ASP A 390 -28.94 -21.71 -1.89
CA ASP A 390 -30.33 -21.71 -2.36
C ASP A 390 -30.74 -20.35 -3.00
N GLU A 391 -30.06 -19.28 -2.61
CA GLU A 391 -30.34 -17.93 -3.13
C GLU A 391 -29.64 -17.68 -4.46
N VAL A 392 -28.44 -18.18 -4.62
CA VAL A 392 -27.53 -17.83 -5.74
C VAL A 392 -27.57 -18.89 -6.84
N LEU A 393 -27.47 -20.18 -6.48
CA LEU A 393 -27.40 -21.27 -7.46
C LEU A 393 -28.73 -21.45 -8.20
N GLY A 394 -28.64 -21.73 -9.50
CA GLY A 394 -29.83 -21.86 -10.36
C GLY A 394 -30.56 -20.55 -10.66
N THR A 395 -30.04 -19.39 -10.20
CA THR A 395 -30.60 -18.08 -10.56
C THR A 395 -29.87 -17.51 -11.76
N THR A 396 -30.60 -16.99 -12.74
CA THR A 396 -30.03 -16.30 -13.90
C THR A 396 -30.07 -14.80 -13.70
N ARG A 397 -28.93 -14.13 -13.96
CA ARG A 397 -28.85 -12.66 -14.03
C ARG A 397 -28.40 -12.29 -15.46
N SER A 398 -29.05 -11.29 -16.02
CA SER A 398 -28.60 -10.67 -17.27
C SER A 398 -27.69 -9.50 -16.96
N ILE A 399 -26.57 -9.39 -17.64
CA ILE A 399 -25.71 -8.22 -17.55
C ILE A 399 -26.33 -7.13 -18.42
N GLU A 400 -26.59 -5.98 -17.80
CA GLU A 400 -26.95 -4.78 -18.52
C GLU A 400 -25.67 -3.96 -18.73
N LEU A 401 -25.10 -4.01 -19.93
CA LEU A 401 -24.00 -3.13 -20.30
C LEU A 401 -24.51 -1.70 -20.38
N GLN A 402 -23.87 -0.79 -19.66
CA GLN A 402 -24.20 0.62 -19.72
C GLN A 402 -23.80 1.20 -21.09
N GLU A 403 -24.62 2.06 -21.65
CA GLU A 403 -24.23 2.84 -22.82
C GLU A 403 -23.23 3.91 -22.40
N SER A 404 -22.08 3.94 -23.05
CA SER A 404 -21.04 4.93 -22.80
C SER A 404 -21.30 6.21 -23.61
N GLU A 405 -21.17 7.36 -22.97
CA GLU A 405 -21.15 8.65 -23.67
C GLU A 405 -19.86 8.83 -24.51
N SER A 406 -18.80 8.11 -24.16
CA SER A 406 -17.50 8.10 -24.84
C SER A 406 -17.12 6.68 -25.26
N PRO A 407 -17.78 6.07 -26.26
CA PRO A 407 -17.47 4.71 -26.68
C PRO A 407 -16.03 4.61 -27.21
N SER A 408 -15.34 3.52 -26.84
CA SER A 408 -13.99 3.19 -27.29
C SER A 408 -13.99 1.89 -28.08
N ASP A 409 -13.13 1.78 -29.07
CA ASP A 409 -12.84 0.52 -29.77
C ASP A 409 -11.78 -0.34 -29.06
N GLY A 410 -11.32 0.11 -27.88
CA GLY A 410 -10.27 -0.52 -27.08
C GLY A 410 -8.85 -0.17 -27.51
N SER A 411 -8.68 0.79 -28.43
CA SER A 411 -7.36 1.29 -28.84
C SER A 411 -6.82 2.37 -27.90
N GLU A 412 -7.69 2.99 -27.09
CA GLU A 412 -7.33 4.01 -26.11
C GLU A 412 -7.06 3.36 -24.74
N LEU A 413 -6.26 4.06 -23.93
CA LEU A 413 -6.02 3.63 -22.55
C LEU A 413 -7.31 3.64 -21.72
N PRO A 414 -7.44 2.77 -20.72
CA PRO A 414 -8.65 2.58 -19.91
C PRO A 414 -9.26 3.85 -19.35
N LEU A 415 -8.44 4.79 -18.88
CA LEU A 415 -8.87 6.03 -18.22
C LEU A 415 -8.62 7.29 -19.06
N SER A 416 -8.49 7.16 -20.40
CA SER A 416 -8.18 8.31 -21.27
C SER A 416 -9.24 9.43 -21.25
N ASP A 417 -10.43 9.13 -20.78
CA ASP A 417 -11.54 10.08 -20.57
C ASP A 417 -11.58 10.73 -19.17
N VAL A 418 -10.67 10.34 -18.25
CA VAL A 418 -10.63 10.83 -16.86
C VAL A 418 -9.67 12.01 -16.71
N LYS A 419 -10.12 13.07 -16.04
CA LYS A 419 -9.40 14.32 -15.83
C LYS A 419 -9.23 14.60 -14.35
N ILE A 420 -7.99 14.74 -13.90
CA ILE A 420 -7.64 14.89 -12.48
C ILE A 420 -6.83 16.15 -12.25
N LEU A 421 -7.29 17.00 -11.33
CA LEU A 421 -6.50 18.08 -10.75
C LEU A 421 -5.82 17.56 -9.48
N ASP A 422 -4.49 17.46 -9.52
CA ASP A 422 -3.68 16.88 -8.45
C ASP A 422 -2.95 17.98 -7.65
N LEU A 423 -3.42 18.24 -6.44
CA LEU A 423 -2.82 19.16 -5.47
C LEU A 423 -2.07 18.41 -4.34
N MET A 424 -1.87 17.09 -4.50
CA MET A 424 -1.29 16.24 -3.47
C MET A 424 0.24 16.35 -3.39
N TRP A 425 0.77 16.11 -2.19
CA TRP A 425 2.19 16.25 -1.87
C TRP A 425 2.79 14.96 -1.33
N VAL A 426 4.10 14.88 -1.39
CA VAL A 426 5.02 13.86 -0.88
C VAL A 426 4.81 12.51 -1.59
N MET A 427 4.07 11.57 -1.02
CA MET A 427 4.07 10.21 -1.51
C MET A 427 2.68 9.58 -1.65
N ALA A 428 1.90 9.44 -0.59
CA ALA A 428 0.64 8.69 -0.61
C ALA A 428 -0.35 9.21 -1.67
N GLY A 429 -0.58 10.51 -1.69
CA GLY A 429 -1.45 11.14 -2.68
C GLY A 429 -0.92 11.00 -4.10
N PRO A 430 0.31 11.47 -4.40
CA PRO A 430 0.91 11.33 -5.71
C PRO A 430 0.96 9.88 -6.23
N ALA A 431 1.20 8.88 -5.36
CA ALA A 431 1.18 7.47 -5.73
C ALA A 431 -0.21 6.99 -6.20
N SER A 432 -1.29 7.52 -5.60
CA SER A 432 -2.67 7.19 -6.01
C SER A 432 -2.99 7.71 -7.40
N THR A 433 -2.69 8.99 -7.67
CA THR A 433 -2.95 9.62 -8.96
C THR A 433 -2.00 9.14 -10.04
N ARG A 434 -0.78 8.66 -9.66
CA ARG A 434 0.16 8.02 -10.57
C ARG A 434 -0.42 6.74 -11.21
N VAL A 435 -1.04 5.88 -10.43
CA VAL A 435 -1.68 4.65 -10.97
C VAL A 435 -2.75 5.01 -12.01
N LEU A 436 -3.51 6.08 -11.78
CA LEU A 436 -4.53 6.53 -12.73
C LEU A 436 -3.90 7.14 -14.00
N ALA A 437 -2.79 7.87 -13.86
CA ALA A 437 -2.04 8.39 -15.00
C ALA A 437 -1.43 7.27 -15.86
N ASP A 438 -0.87 6.22 -15.25
CA ASP A 438 -0.29 5.07 -15.96
C ASP A 438 -1.31 4.39 -16.90
N TRP A 439 -2.59 4.49 -16.58
CA TRP A 439 -3.69 3.91 -17.35
C TRP A 439 -4.49 4.95 -18.14
N GLY A 440 -3.92 6.14 -18.35
CA GLY A 440 -4.40 7.12 -19.32
C GLY A 440 -5.11 8.35 -18.79
N ALA A 441 -5.35 8.45 -17.48
CA ALA A 441 -5.97 9.67 -16.92
C ALA A 441 -5.07 10.89 -17.17
N THR A 442 -5.65 12.01 -17.60
CA THR A 442 -4.93 13.28 -17.66
C THR A 442 -4.82 13.87 -16.27
N VAL A 443 -3.63 13.83 -15.68
CA VAL A 443 -3.38 14.32 -14.32
C VAL A 443 -2.58 15.61 -14.37
N ILE A 444 -3.21 16.74 -14.01
CA ILE A 444 -2.54 18.04 -13.90
C ILE A 444 -2.10 18.22 -12.45
N ARG A 445 -0.78 18.19 -12.25
CA ARG A 445 -0.15 18.42 -10.95
C ARG A 445 0.22 19.88 -10.77
N VAL A 446 -0.24 20.48 -9.67
CA VAL A 446 0.08 21.87 -9.32
C VAL A 446 1.18 21.91 -8.25
N GLU A 447 2.21 22.69 -8.52
CA GLU A 447 3.35 22.94 -7.62
C GLU A 447 3.67 24.44 -7.53
N SER A 448 4.56 24.81 -6.60
CA SER A 448 5.13 26.14 -6.50
C SER A 448 6.63 26.04 -6.24
N SER A 449 7.44 26.80 -6.98
CA SER A 449 8.88 26.87 -6.78
C SER A 449 9.25 27.63 -5.48
N ASN A 450 8.36 28.48 -5.00
CA ASN A 450 8.51 29.19 -3.71
C ASN A 450 8.37 28.26 -2.50
N LYS A 451 7.74 27.09 -2.68
CA LYS A 451 7.59 26.09 -1.63
C LYS A 451 7.89 24.71 -2.20
N VAL A 452 9.17 24.34 -2.11
CA VAL A 452 9.68 23.10 -2.67
C VAL A 452 8.94 21.89 -2.12
N GLU A 453 8.46 21.04 -3.02
CA GLU A 453 7.86 19.74 -2.72
C GLU A 453 8.87 18.82 -2.00
N THR A 454 8.47 18.27 -0.87
CA THR A 454 9.35 17.44 -0.02
C THR A 454 9.89 16.22 -0.78
N ALA A 455 9.10 15.57 -1.62
CA ALA A 455 9.57 14.42 -2.39
C ALA A 455 10.76 14.76 -3.31
N ARG A 456 10.90 16.01 -3.76
CA ARG A 456 12.05 16.45 -4.56
C ARG A 456 13.37 16.50 -3.78
N THR A 457 13.29 16.37 -2.46
CA THR A 457 14.45 16.42 -1.53
C THR A 457 14.80 15.08 -0.92
N ILE A 458 14.11 14.00 -1.33
CA ILE A 458 14.27 12.64 -0.79
C ILE A 458 14.96 11.74 -1.83
N GLN A 459 15.89 10.91 -1.33
CA GLN A 459 16.62 9.91 -2.14
C GLN A 459 15.67 8.80 -2.68
N PRO A 460 16.16 7.98 -3.66
CA PRO A 460 17.49 8.00 -4.26
C PRO A 460 17.69 9.21 -5.18
N PHE A 461 18.91 9.76 -5.23
CA PHE A 461 19.24 10.83 -6.18
C PHE A 461 20.08 10.30 -7.32
N LEU A 462 19.85 10.78 -8.54
CA LEU A 462 20.62 10.41 -9.70
C LEU A 462 22.11 10.74 -9.47
N ASN A 463 23.00 9.73 -9.55
CA ASN A 463 24.43 9.79 -9.25
C ASN A 463 24.77 10.30 -7.83
N ASP A 464 23.88 10.10 -6.86
CA ASP A 464 23.96 10.71 -5.51
C ASP A 464 24.04 12.25 -5.51
N GLU A 465 23.67 12.89 -6.62
CA GLU A 465 23.67 14.35 -6.75
C GLU A 465 22.30 14.92 -6.39
N GLY A 466 22.23 15.68 -5.27
CA GLY A 466 21.01 16.37 -4.87
C GLY A 466 20.53 17.34 -5.98
N GLY A 467 19.23 17.60 -6.00
CA GLY A 467 18.60 18.49 -6.98
C GLY A 467 17.11 18.18 -7.14
N ALA A 468 16.33 19.21 -7.39
CA ALA A 468 14.87 19.09 -7.44
C ALA A 468 14.37 18.09 -8.49
N ASP A 469 15.12 17.91 -9.57
CA ASP A 469 14.77 17.00 -10.67
C ASP A 469 15.55 15.68 -10.64
N ASN A 470 16.43 15.47 -9.64
CA ASN A 470 17.23 14.26 -9.50
C ASN A 470 16.65 13.22 -8.54
N SER A 471 15.61 13.59 -7.76
CA SER A 471 14.99 12.67 -6.79
C SER A 471 14.19 11.57 -7.48
N GLY A 472 14.62 10.31 -7.32
CA GLY A 472 13.90 9.14 -7.81
C GLY A 472 12.52 8.99 -7.18
N LEU A 473 12.34 9.40 -5.93
CA LEU A 473 11.03 9.38 -5.30
C LEU A 473 10.05 10.30 -6.05
N PHE A 474 10.43 11.56 -6.29
CA PHE A 474 9.56 12.48 -7.01
C PHE A 474 9.29 12.02 -8.44
N GLN A 475 10.35 11.63 -9.16
CA GLN A 475 10.25 11.18 -10.55
C GLN A 475 9.33 9.96 -10.68
N ASN A 476 9.45 9.01 -9.76
CA ASN A 476 8.63 7.81 -9.73
C ASN A 476 7.16 8.11 -9.38
N MET A 477 6.90 8.90 -8.34
CA MET A 477 5.53 9.17 -7.90
C MET A 477 4.76 10.10 -8.85
N ASN A 478 5.43 10.78 -9.76
CA ASN A 478 4.81 11.77 -10.65
C ASN A 478 5.06 11.53 -12.13
N ALA A 479 5.57 10.35 -12.51
CA ALA A 479 5.75 10.01 -13.92
C ALA A 479 4.43 10.10 -14.70
N GLY A 480 4.50 10.58 -15.94
CA GLY A 480 3.35 10.72 -16.82
C GLY A 480 2.35 11.83 -16.44
N LYS A 481 2.62 12.63 -15.38
CA LYS A 481 1.75 13.76 -15.01
C LYS A 481 2.14 15.04 -15.74
N THR A 482 1.16 15.92 -15.94
CA THR A 482 1.33 17.25 -16.54
C THR A 482 1.62 18.28 -15.44
N GLY A 483 2.79 18.92 -15.43
CA GLY A 483 3.22 19.85 -14.39
C GLY A 483 2.83 21.30 -14.66
N LEU A 484 2.12 21.91 -13.73
CA LEU A 484 1.74 23.32 -13.71
C LEU A 484 2.32 23.98 -12.45
N THR A 485 2.97 25.17 -12.59
CA THR A 485 3.35 25.97 -11.41
C THR A 485 2.38 27.12 -11.18
N LEU A 486 1.93 27.23 -9.92
CA LEU A 486 1.09 28.33 -9.45
C LEU A 486 1.47 28.71 -8.02
N ASP A 487 1.70 29.99 -7.78
CA ASP A 487 1.80 30.54 -6.40
C ASP A 487 0.41 30.70 -5.78
N MET A 488 -0.04 29.69 -5.02
CA MET A 488 -1.34 29.69 -4.34
C MET A 488 -1.48 30.78 -3.26
N SER A 489 -0.43 31.53 -2.95
CA SER A 489 -0.50 32.72 -2.06
C SER A 489 -1.06 33.95 -2.79
N LYS A 490 -1.11 33.92 -4.11
CA LYS A 490 -1.65 35.00 -4.93
C LYS A 490 -3.15 34.85 -5.14
N PRO A 491 -3.94 35.92 -4.97
CA PRO A 491 -5.39 35.83 -5.15
C PRO A 491 -5.83 35.37 -6.56
N GLU A 492 -5.05 35.76 -7.58
CA GLU A 492 -5.33 35.44 -8.97
C GLU A 492 -5.19 33.94 -9.29
N SER A 493 -4.39 33.19 -8.52
CA SER A 493 -4.25 31.75 -8.66
C SER A 493 -5.58 31.02 -8.45
N LYS A 494 -6.46 31.55 -7.62
CA LYS A 494 -7.77 30.95 -7.32
C LYS A 494 -8.63 30.77 -8.58
N GLU A 495 -8.66 31.79 -9.47
CA GLU A 495 -9.47 31.69 -10.69
C GLU A 495 -8.92 30.61 -11.62
N VAL A 496 -7.60 30.46 -11.73
CA VAL A 496 -6.98 29.39 -12.52
C VAL A 496 -7.34 28.02 -11.95
N ILE A 497 -7.33 27.84 -10.61
CA ILE A 497 -7.77 26.61 -9.97
C ILE A 497 -9.24 26.33 -10.22
N LEU A 498 -10.13 27.34 -10.15
CA LEU A 498 -11.55 27.17 -10.40
C LEU A 498 -11.84 26.82 -11.88
N ASP A 499 -11.04 27.35 -12.83
CA ASP A 499 -11.14 26.94 -14.23
C ASP A 499 -10.69 25.47 -14.42
N LEU A 500 -9.64 25.04 -13.72
CA LEU A 500 -9.22 23.63 -13.68
C LEU A 500 -10.29 22.75 -13.02
N VAL A 501 -11.00 23.21 -12.00
CA VAL A 501 -12.14 22.49 -11.37
C VAL A 501 -13.29 22.30 -12.36
N ARG A 502 -13.56 23.29 -13.23
CA ARG A 502 -14.58 23.15 -14.30
C ARG A 502 -14.19 22.09 -15.33
N TRP A 503 -12.90 21.92 -15.55
CA TRP A 503 -12.35 20.95 -16.50
C TRP A 503 -12.25 19.53 -15.91
N ALA A 504 -11.99 19.40 -14.59
CA ALA A 504 -11.68 18.15 -13.92
C ALA A 504 -12.94 17.33 -13.56
N ASP A 505 -12.78 16.01 -13.53
CA ASP A 505 -13.73 15.07 -12.92
C ASP A 505 -13.40 14.85 -11.44
N VAL A 506 -12.10 14.90 -11.09
CA VAL A 506 -11.61 14.67 -9.74
C VAL A 506 -10.61 15.76 -9.33
N VAL A 507 -10.77 16.29 -8.11
CA VAL A 507 -9.76 17.10 -7.43
C VAL A 507 -9.17 16.28 -6.31
N CYS A 508 -7.84 16.09 -6.30
CA CYS A 508 -7.12 15.37 -5.28
C CYS A 508 -6.28 16.32 -4.42
N GLU A 509 -6.37 16.22 -3.10
CA GLU A 509 -5.60 17.08 -2.19
C GLU A 509 -5.12 16.30 -0.93
N SER A 510 -4.03 16.78 -0.30
CA SER A 510 -3.46 16.19 0.91
C SER A 510 -3.10 17.24 1.96
N PHE A 511 -3.79 18.36 1.96
CA PHE A 511 -3.58 19.46 2.90
C PHE A 511 -4.32 19.26 4.22
N SER A 512 -3.96 20.07 5.22
CA SER A 512 -4.72 20.09 6.46
C SER A 512 -6.16 20.58 6.21
N PRO A 513 -7.16 20.13 7.00
CA PRO A 513 -8.57 20.43 6.78
C PRO A 513 -8.92 21.92 6.60
N ARG A 514 -8.10 22.79 7.21
CA ARG A 514 -8.31 24.25 7.12
C ARG A 514 -7.69 24.88 5.88
N ALA A 515 -6.76 24.22 5.20
CA ALA A 515 -6.03 24.83 4.09
C ALA A 515 -6.94 25.10 2.90
N MET A 516 -7.62 24.07 2.39
CA MET A 516 -8.54 24.21 1.26
C MET A 516 -9.65 25.23 1.55
N ALA A 517 -10.27 25.17 2.72
CA ALA A 517 -11.31 26.13 3.12
C ALA A 517 -10.76 27.57 3.21
N SER A 518 -9.50 27.76 3.66
CA SER A 518 -8.89 29.09 3.74
C SER A 518 -8.62 29.72 2.36
N TRP A 519 -8.49 28.90 1.34
CA TRP A 519 -8.35 29.35 -0.06
C TRP A 519 -9.71 29.52 -0.74
N GLY A 520 -10.82 29.14 -0.07
CA GLY A 520 -12.17 29.10 -0.65
C GLY A 520 -12.26 28.01 -1.73
N LEU A 521 -11.68 26.84 -1.44
CA LEU A 521 -11.62 25.65 -2.28
C LEU A 521 -12.08 24.42 -1.47
N SER A 522 -12.99 24.62 -0.49
CA SER A 522 -13.67 23.50 0.18
C SER A 522 -14.48 22.68 -0.81
N TYR A 523 -14.89 21.47 -0.46
CA TYR A 523 -15.75 20.66 -1.33
C TYR A 523 -17.04 21.42 -1.73
N GLU A 524 -17.64 22.14 -0.79
CA GLU A 524 -18.82 22.96 -1.03
C GLU A 524 -18.55 24.06 -2.07
N ASP A 525 -17.39 24.76 -1.96
CA ASP A 525 -16.98 25.78 -2.93
C ASP A 525 -16.77 25.17 -4.33
N LEU A 526 -16.11 23.98 -4.40
CA LEU A 526 -15.86 23.30 -5.67
C LEU A 526 -17.15 22.78 -6.32
N ARG A 527 -18.09 22.27 -5.52
CA ARG A 527 -19.40 21.77 -5.97
C ARG A 527 -20.28 22.89 -6.56
N GLU A 528 -20.14 24.13 -6.07
CA GLU A 528 -20.81 25.28 -6.67
C GLU A 528 -20.33 25.58 -8.11
N VAL A 529 -19.05 25.26 -8.40
CA VAL A 529 -18.43 25.48 -9.71
C VAL A 529 -18.66 24.29 -10.66
N ASN A 530 -18.57 23.08 -10.13
CA ASN A 530 -18.77 21.81 -10.85
C ASN A 530 -19.60 20.85 -9.97
N PRO A 531 -20.94 20.76 -10.17
CA PRO A 531 -21.81 19.93 -9.33
C PRO A 531 -21.48 18.43 -9.34
N SER A 532 -20.80 17.95 -10.36
CA SER A 532 -20.39 16.54 -10.50
C SER A 532 -18.97 16.27 -10.00
N ILE A 533 -18.29 17.27 -9.42
CA ILE A 533 -16.90 17.11 -8.98
C ILE A 533 -16.78 16.08 -7.87
N ILE A 534 -15.76 15.23 -7.98
CA ILE A 534 -15.30 14.37 -6.91
C ILE A 534 -14.10 15.05 -6.26
N MET A 535 -14.13 15.22 -4.94
CA MET A 535 -12.97 15.71 -4.18
C MET A 535 -12.41 14.59 -3.32
N ALA A 536 -11.16 14.21 -3.54
CA ALA A 536 -10.47 13.18 -2.79
C ALA A 536 -9.42 13.81 -1.86
N SER A 537 -9.70 13.81 -0.56
CA SER A 537 -8.81 14.31 0.50
C SER A 537 -8.10 13.14 1.17
N SER A 538 -6.76 13.09 1.12
CA SER A 538 -5.95 12.06 1.77
C SER A 538 -5.04 12.68 2.83
N CYS A 539 -5.42 12.52 4.09
CA CYS A 539 -4.64 13.00 5.23
C CYS A 539 -4.22 11.84 6.14
N LEU A 540 -3.18 12.06 6.94
CA LEU A 540 -2.67 11.03 7.84
C LEU A 540 -3.73 10.49 8.79
N PHE A 541 -4.55 11.40 9.37
CA PHE A 541 -5.62 11.10 10.31
C PHE A 541 -7.01 11.58 9.83
N GLY A 542 -7.18 11.85 8.53
CA GLY A 542 -8.43 12.31 7.92
C GLY A 542 -8.77 13.78 8.20
N GLN A 543 -9.92 14.22 7.68
CA GLN A 543 -10.35 15.62 7.67
C GLN A 543 -11.06 16.04 8.96
N SER A 544 -11.39 15.12 9.87
CA SER A 544 -12.14 15.38 11.11
C SER A 544 -11.53 14.66 12.31
N GLY A 545 -12.01 14.97 13.51
CA GLY A 545 -11.59 14.34 14.75
C GLY A 545 -10.37 15.03 15.41
N PRO A 546 -10.03 14.62 16.65
CA PRO A 546 -9.01 15.27 17.48
C PRO A 546 -7.62 15.35 16.84
N LEU A 547 -7.21 14.34 16.07
CA LEU A 547 -5.88 14.28 15.44
C LEU A 547 -5.83 14.89 14.03
N SER A 548 -6.95 15.36 13.47
CA SER A 548 -7.00 15.87 12.08
C SER A 548 -6.07 17.07 11.82
N ALA A 549 -5.70 17.81 12.86
CA ALA A 549 -4.78 18.95 12.79
C ALA A 549 -3.30 18.56 13.00
N LEU A 550 -3.01 17.29 13.32
CA LEU A 550 -1.66 16.80 13.54
C LEU A 550 -0.93 16.70 12.21
N ALA A 551 0.13 17.48 12.05
CA ALA A 551 1.02 17.34 10.91
C ALA A 551 1.85 16.06 11.05
N GLY A 552 2.13 15.37 9.93
CA GLY A 552 2.92 14.16 10.02
C GLY A 552 3.22 13.56 8.64
N PHE A 553 3.89 12.42 8.70
CA PHE A 553 4.28 11.60 7.56
C PHE A 553 3.80 10.17 7.77
N GLY A 554 3.83 9.35 6.74
CA GLY A 554 3.44 7.95 6.81
C GLY A 554 4.19 7.11 7.86
N THR A 555 5.37 7.54 8.30
CA THR A 555 6.08 6.97 9.46
C THR A 555 5.28 7.09 10.76
N MET A 556 4.68 8.26 10.99
CA MET A 556 3.82 8.50 12.15
C MET A 556 2.49 7.76 12.05
N GLY A 557 1.94 7.68 10.82
CA GLY A 557 0.76 6.85 10.54
C GLY A 557 1.01 5.39 10.87
N ALA A 558 2.11 4.83 10.40
CA ALA A 558 2.51 3.44 10.66
C ALA A 558 2.74 3.15 12.15
N ALA A 559 3.29 4.13 12.89
CA ALA A 559 3.47 4.02 14.33
C ALA A 559 2.11 3.94 15.07
N MET A 560 1.16 4.79 14.69
CA MET A 560 -0.17 4.84 15.32
C MET A 560 -1.16 3.80 14.81
N SER A 561 -0.85 3.12 13.70
CA SER A 561 -1.70 2.04 13.15
C SER A 561 -1.28 0.64 13.62
N GLY A 562 -0.28 0.50 14.50
CA GLY A 562 0.11 -0.77 15.10
C GLY A 562 1.24 -1.54 14.40
N PHE A 563 1.63 -1.18 13.19
CA PHE A 563 2.68 -1.90 12.43
C PHE A 563 4.02 -1.97 13.15
N TYR A 564 4.43 -0.86 13.79
CA TYR A 564 5.71 -0.80 14.50
C TYR A 564 5.77 -1.75 15.69
N ALA A 565 4.72 -1.79 16.50
CA ALA A 565 4.70 -2.60 17.72
C ALA A 565 4.82 -4.10 17.43
N MET A 566 4.24 -4.57 16.32
CA MET A 566 4.22 -5.98 15.94
C MET A 566 5.48 -6.45 15.23
N THR A 567 6.23 -5.53 14.56
CA THR A 567 7.41 -5.88 13.77
C THR A 567 8.64 -5.89 14.67
N SER A 568 8.97 -7.05 15.24
CA SER A 568 10.09 -7.19 16.19
C SER A 568 10.55 -8.63 16.35
N TRP A 569 11.80 -8.80 16.78
CA TRP A 569 12.27 -10.02 17.41
C TRP A 569 11.69 -10.15 18.83
N PRO A 570 11.46 -11.39 19.34
CA PRO A 570 10.91 -11.60 20.68
C PRO A 570 11.70 -10.94 21.81
N ASP A 571 13.02 -10.88 21.67
CA ASP A 571 13.99 -10.41 22.66
C ASP A 571 14.48 -8.96 22.40
N ARG A 572 13.85 -8.24 21.47
CA ARG A 572 14.25 -6.89 21.10
C ARG A 572 13.10 -5.88 21.21
N ASP A 573 13.49 -4.62 21.20
CA ASP A 573 12.56 -3.50 21.02
C ASP A 573 11.96 -3.54 19.60
N PRO A 574 10.77 -2.94 19.39
CA PRO A 574 10.16 -2.87 18.06
C PRO A 574 11.13 -2.37 17.00
N ALA A 575 11.40 -3.18 15.99
CA ALA A 575 12.20 -2.76 14.83
C ALA A 575 11.41 -1.79 13.94
N GLY A 576 10.09 -1.94 13.94
CA GLY A 576 9.20 -1.17 13.07
C GLY A 576 9.25 -1.65 11.61
N VAL A 577 8.34 -1.09 10.83
CA VAL A 577 8.28 -1.26 9.38
C VAL A 577 9.20 -0.25 8.68
N PHE A 578 9.50 -0.47 7.41
CA PHE A 578 10.35 0.46 6.67
C PHE A 578 9.65 1.79 6.42
N ALA A 579 10.21 2.85 6.96
CA ALA A 579 9.87 4.25 6.71
C ALA A 579 8.35 4.55 6.77
N ALA A 580 7.80 5.16 5.72
CA ALA A 580 6.45 5.72 5.67
C ALA A 580 5.39 4.68 5.23
N TYR A 581 5.20 3.61 5.98
CA TYR A 581 4.45 2.43 5.55
C TYR A 581 2.99 2.71 5.16
N THR A 582 2.30 3.64 5.83
CA THR A 582 0.93 4.01 5.44
C THR A 582 0.87 4.71 4.08
N ASP A 583 1.98 5.35 3.64
CA ASP A 583 2.07 5.93 2.31
C ASP A 583 2.13 4.87 1.19
N TYR A 584 2.42 3.60 1.53
CA TYR A 584 2.41 2.48 0.57
C TYR A 584 1.06 1.77 0.54
N VAL A 585 0.33 1.80 1.66
CA VAL A 585 -0.97 1.13 1.82
C VAL A 585 -2.12 2.02 1.34
N ALA A 586 -2.21 3.24 1.86
CA ALA A 586 -3.33 4.15 1.61
C ALA A 586 -3.60 4.46 0.12
N PRO A 587 -2.60 4.58 -0.77
CA PRO A 587 -2.83 4.82 -2.19
C PRO A 587 -3.75 3.82 -2.87
N LYS A 588 -3.67 2.54 -2.49
CA LYS A 588 -4.48 1.46 -3.08
C LYS A 588 -5.97 1.62 -2.73
N PHE A 589 -6.23 1.96 -1.48
CA PHE A 589 -7.59 2.27 -1.01
C PHE A 589 -8.13 3.56 -1.63
N LEU A 590 -7.29 4.60 -1.76
CA LEU A 590 -7.69 5.86 -2.36
C LEU A 590 -8.02 5.71 -3.85
N SER A 591 -7.21 4.99 -4.60
CA SER A 591 -7.47 4.71 -6.01
C SER A 591 -8.78 3.93 -6.18
N THR A 592 -9.04 2.94 -5.32
CA THR A 592 -10.32 2.19 -5.31
C THR A 592 -11.51 3.11 -5.00
N ALA A 593 -11.39 4.01 -4.01
CA ALA A 593 -12.43 4.97 -3.67
C ALA A 593 -12.72 5.94 -4.82
N ILE A 594 -11.67 6.52 -5.44
CA ILE A 594 -11.80 7.42 -6.59
C ILE A 594 -12.50 6.73 -7.76
N LEU A 595 -12.05 5.52 -8.13
CA LEU A 595 -12.63 4.76 -9.25
C LEU A 595 -14.10 4.36 -8.98
N SER A 596 -14.43 3.99 -7.74
CA SER A 596 -15.80 3.69 -7.34
C SER A 596 -16.70 4.94 -7.40
N ALA A 597 -16.18 6.09 -6.99
CA ALA A 597 -16.89 7.37 -7.08
C ALA A 597 -17.07 7.83 -8.54
N LEU A 598 -16.07 7.64 -9.40
CA LEU A 598 -16.14 7.92 -10.83
C LEU A 598 -17.23 7.07 -11.51
N ASP A 599 -17.29 5.76 -11.21
CA ASP A 599 -18.33 4.90 -11.73
C ASP A 599 -19.74 5.36 -11.26
N HIS A 600 -19.87 5.71 -9.99
CA HIS A 600 -21.11 6.26 -9.46
C HIS A 600 -21.50 7.57 -10.15
N CYS A 601 -20.58 8.53 -10.22
CA CYS A 601 -20.78 9.83 -10.84
C CYS A 601 -21.19 9.71 -12.32
N ARG A 602 -20.55 8.81 -13.06
CA ARG A 602 -20.88 8.53 -14.45
C ARG A 602 -22.33 8.07 -14.66
N ARG A 603 -22.87 7.27 -13.72
CA ARG A 603 -24.24 6.76 -13.79
C ARG A 603 -25.31 7.74 -13.29
N THR A 604 -24.95 8.60 -12.33
CA THR A 604 -25.91 9.44 -11.61
C THR A 604 -25.75 10.94 -11.88
N GLY A 605 -24.57 11.36 -12.33
CA GLY A 605 -24.18 12.77 -12.41
C GLY A 605 -23.80 13.39 -11.06
N GLU A 606 -23.75 12.60 -9.99
CA GLU A 606 -23.49 13.08 -8.61
C GLU A 606 -22.03 12.84 -8.20
N GLY A 607 -21.29 13.94 -7.98
CA GLY A 607 -19.97 13.92 -7.36
C GLY A 607 -20.06 13.79 -5.84
N GLN A 608 -18.91 13.55 -5.18
CA GLN A 608 -18.87 13.44 -3.72
C GLN A 608 -17.51 13.78 -3.14
N HIS A 609 -17.49 14.04 -1.83
CA HIS A 609 -16.25 14.17 -1.06
C HIS A 609 -15.81 12.82 -0.52
N ILE A 610 -14.53 12.49 -0.70
CA ILE A 610 -13.84 11.32 -0.17
C ILE A 610 -12.87 11.80 0.91
N ASP A 611 -13.09 11.44 2.17
CA ASP A 611 -12.15 11.68 3.28
C ASP A 611 -11.47 10.37 3.64
N LEU A 612 -10.21 10.18 3.18
CA LEU A 612 -9.40 9.04 3.50
C LEU A 612 -8.38 9.39 4.58
N SER A 613 -8.48 8.71 5.73
CA SER A 613 -7.44 8.66 6.75
C SER A 613 -6.46 7.54 6.42
N GLN A 614 -5.18 7.87 6.21
CA GLN A 614 -4.17 6.86 5.91
C GLN A 614 -4.05 5.81 7.02
N ALA A 615 -4.15 6.25 8.30
CA ALA A 615 -4.10 5.36 9.45
C ALA A 615 -5.29 4.39 9.46
N GLU A 616 -6.51 4.89 9.26
CA GLU A 616 -7.74 4.06 9.21
C GLU A 616 -7.70 3.06 8.06
N ALA A 617 -7.37 3.50 6.86
CA ALA A 617 -7.23 2.63 5.69
C ALA A 617 -6.21 1.51 5.95
N SER A 618 -5.06 1.87 6.52
CA SER A 618 -3.96 0.91 6.77
C SER A 618 -4.30 -0.12 7.84
N MET A 619 -5.14 0.19 8.82
CA MET A 619 -5.58 -0.78 9.84
C MET A 619 -6.37 -1.95 9.25
N ASN A 620 -6.95 -1.82 8.06
CA ASN A 620 -7.58 -2.95 7.37
C ASN A 620 -6.59 -4.07 7.02
N PHE A 621 -5.28 -3.77 6.85
CA PHE A 621 -4.25 -4.81 6.69
C PHE A 621 -3.97 -5.57 7.99
N LEU A 622 -4.36 -5.03 9.14
CA LEU A 622 -4.16 -5.61 10.47
C LEU A 622 -5.45 -6.16 11.08
N ALA A 623 -6.52 -6.21 10.32
CA ALA A 623 -7.86 -6.57 10.79
C ALA A 623 -7.93 -7.89 11.61
N PRO A 624 -7.21 -8.98 11.24
CA PRO A 624 -7.21 -10.19 12.07
C PRO A 624 -6.66 -9.97 13.48
N ALA A 625 -5.62 -9.17 13.64
CA ALA A 625 -5.04 -8.86 14.95
C ALA A 625 -5.96 -7.95 15.79
N VAL A 626 -6.67 -7.04 15.14
CA VAL A 626 -7.66 -6.18 15.81
C VAL A 626 -8.82 -7.03 16.33
N LEU A 627 -9.32 -7.98 15.51
CA LEU A 627 -10.39 -8.89 15.93
C LEU A 627 -9.97 -9.81 17.08
N ASP A 628 -8.73 -10.30 17.05
CA ASP A 628 -8.18 -11.13 18.13
C ASP A 628 -8.14 -10.37 19.47
N TYR A 629 -7.71 -9.11 19.44
CA TYR A 629 -7.76 -8.27 20.63
C TYR A 629 -9.21 -7.99 21.10
N VAL A 630 -10.08 -7.59 20.18
CA VAL A 630 -11.46 -7.23 20.51
C VAL A 630 -12.25 -8.42 21.10
N LEU A 631 -12.05 -9.62 20.57
CA LEU A 631 -12.80 -10.81 20.97
C LEU A 631 -12.13 -11.63 22.06
N ASN A 632 -10.82 -11.77 21.99
CA ASN A 632 -10.05 -12.67 22.86
C ASN A 632 -9.17 -11.92 23.86
N ASN A 633 -9.08 -10.56 23.75
CA ASN A 633 -8.14 -9.73 24.52
C ASN A 633 -6.67 -10.16 24.36
N GLN A 634 -6.32 -10.66 23.15
CA GLN A 634 -4.98 -11.13 22.84
C GLN A 634 -4.22 -10.06 22.02
N LEU A 635 -3.06 -9.66 22.53
CA LEU A 635 -2.14 -8.80 21.77
C LEU A 635 -1.26 -9.67 20.86
N PRO A 636 -0.95 -9.20 19.64
CA PRO A 636 -0.03 -9.90 18.76
C PRO A 636 1.33 -10.13 19.43
N GLU A 637 1.84 -11.35 19.36
CA GLU A 637 3.16 -11.69 19.86
C GLU A 637 4.26 -11.21 18.89
N LYS A 638 5.40 -10.86 19.45
CA LYS A 638 6.61 -10.61 18.68
C LYS A 638 7.25 -11.93 18.30
N ILE A 639 7.09 -12.38 17.08
CA ILE A 639 7.51 -13.71 16.61
C ILE A 639 8.70 -13.68 15.64
N GLY A 640 9.25 -12.50 15.33
CA GLY A 640 10.30 -12.37 14.32
C GLY A 640 9.85 -12.89 12.95
N ASN A 641 10.66 -13.74 12.35
CA ASN A 641 10.34 -14.41 11.08
C ASN A 641 9.54 -15.71 11.25
N SER A 642 9.24 -16.17 12.46
CA SER A 642 8.44 -17.38 12.68
C SER A 642 7.01 -17.23 12.18
N HIS A 643 6.32 -18.37 11.99
CA HIS A 643 4.93 -18.39 11.56
C HIS A 643 4.11 -19.41 12.38
N PRO A 644 2.84 -19.13 12.68
CA PRO A 644 2.03 -20.05 13.52
C PRO A 644 1.81 -21.43 12.91
N VAL A 645 1.68 -21.51 11.58
CA VAL A 645 1.29 -22.74 10.88
C VAL A 645 2.32 -23.19 9.80
N MET A 646 3.51 -22.58 9.76
CA MET A 646 4.59 -22.97 8.85
C MET A 646 5.89 -23.18 9.62
N ALA A 647 6.59 -24.27 9.38
CA ALA A 647 7.92 -24.53 9.95
C ALA A 647 8.74 -25.50 9.07
N PRO A 648 10.03 -25.17 8.74
CA PRO A 648 10.66 -23.87 9.02
C PRO A 648 10.00 -22.71 8.27
N HIS A 649 10.16 -21.51 8.83
CA HIS A 649 9.77 -20.27 8.22
C HIS A 649 10.72 -19.17 8.70
N GLY A 650 11.69 -18.80 7.88
CA GLY A 650 12.77 -17.92 8.32
C GLY A 650 13.65 -17.41 7.19
N THR A 651 14.61 -16.57 7.58
CA THR A 651 15.60 -15.96 6.71
C THR A 651 16.98 -16.43 7.15
N PHE A 652 17.71 -17.08 6.26
CA PHE A 652 18.95 -17.78 6.53
C PHE A 652 20.15 -17.12 5.81
N PRO A 653 21.38 -17.16 6.39
CA PRO A 653 22.53 -16.53 5.76
C PRO A 653 22.90 -17.22 4.44
N SER A 654 23.35 -16.45 3.47
CA SER A 654 23.94 -16.97 2.23
C SER A 654 25.31 -16.35 2.00
N GLN A 655 26.04 -16.80 0.99
CA GLN A 655 27.40 -16.33 0.70
C GLN A 655 27.39 -14.84 0.33
N GLY A 656 28.20 -14.04 0.98
CA GLY A 656 28.36 -12.60 0.79
C GLY A 656 28.13 -11.81 2.09
N GLU A 657 28.39 -10.51 2.05
CA GLU A 657 28.12 -9.61 3.17
C GLU A 657 26.65 -9.22 3.17
N ASP A 658 25.98 -9.43 4.29
CA ASP A 658 24.54 -9.14 4.48
C ASP A 658 23.63 -9.77 3.39
N ARG A 659 23.95 -11.01 2.98
CA ARG A 659 23.18 -11.75 1.97
C ARG A 659 22.41 -12.89 2.62
N TRP A 660 21.16 -13.04 2.22
CA TRP A 660 20.18 -13.90 2.88
C TRP A 660 19.26 -14.60 1.89
N VAL A 661 18.75 -15.76 2.28
CA VAL A 661 17.69 -16.49 1.58
C VAL A 661 16.50 -16.74 2.53
N ALA A 662 15.31 -16.42 2.10
CA ALA A 662 14.05 -16.73 2.79
C ALA A 662 13.61 -18.13 2.37
N VAL A 663 13.20 -18.96 3.36
CA VAL A 663 12.69 -20.32 3.13
C VAL A 663 11.46 -20.53 4.01
N ALA A 664 10.40 -21.12 3.45
CA ALA A 664 9.20 -21.44 4.19
C ALA A 664 8.64 -22.82 3.77
N CYS A 665 8.21 -23.62 4.74
CA CYS A 665 7.51 -24.87 4.50
C CYS A 665 6.06 -24.75 4.98
N GLU A 666 5.16 -24.58 4.01
CA GLU A 666 3.72 -24.48 4.23
C GLU A 666 3.06 -25.86 4.33
N THR A 667 3.55 -26.84 3.58
CA THR A 667 3.00 -28.20 3.50
C THR A 667 4.03 -29.24 3.95
N GLU A 668 3.56 -30.47 4.18
CA GLU A 668 4.43 -31.61 4.47
C GLU A 668 5.30 -31.98 3.27
N GLU A 669 4.80 -31.79 2.05
CA GLU A 669 5.56 -31.99 0.80
C GLU A 669 6.75 -31.02 0.74
N HIS A 670 6.54 -29.73 1.10
CA HIS A 670 7.63 -28.75 1.18
C HIS A 670 8.67 -29.17 2.21
N TRP A 671 8.25 -29.69 3.36
CA TRP A 671 9.17 -30.16 4.40
C TRP A 671 10.02 -31.34 3.93
N HIS A 672 9.39 -32.36 3.33
CA HIS A 672 10.10 -33.53 2.82
C HIS A 672 11.12 -33.14 1.72
N ALA A 673 10.70 -32.27 0.79
CA ALA A 673 11.58 -31.77 -0.27
C ALA A 673 12.76 -30.96 0.30
N LEU A 674 12.52 -30.12 1.31
CA LEU A 674 13.58 -29.38 1.99
C LEU A 674 14.57 -30.34 2.66
N CYS A 675 14.07 -31.38 3.35
CA CYS A 675 14.94 -32.38 3.97
C CYS A 675 15.87 -33.07 2.97
N GLU A 676 15.35 -33.40 1.78
CA GLU A 676 16.14 -34.02 0.73
C GLU A 676 17.20 -33.06 0.18
N VAL A 677 16.85 -31.83 -0.12
CA VAL A 677 17.78 -30.81 -0.69
C VAL A 677 18.89 -30.44 0.30
N VAL A 678 18.54 -30.22 1.55
CA VAL A 678 19.50 -29.80 2.60
C VAL A 678 20.31 -31.00 3.14
N GLY A 679 19.76 -32.21 3.04
CA GLY A 679 20.39 -33.44 3.52
C GLY A 679 20.17 -33.70 5.01
N PHE A 680 18.96 -33.42 5.50
CA PHE A 680 18.57 -33.75 6.88
C PHE A 680 18.65 -35.28 7.14
N GLY A 681 18.95 -35.67 8.38
CA GLY A 681 18.93 -37.07 8.82
C GLY A 681 17.55 -37.69 8.82
N GLU A 682 17.46 -39.02 8.82
CA GLU A 682 16.20 -39.76 8.80
C GLU A 682 15.24 -39.41 9.98
N GLU A 683 15.83 -38.96 11.09
CA GLU A 683 15.09 -38.55 12.30
C GLU A 683 14.28 -37.26 12.13
N TYR A 684 14.52 -36.49 11.07
CA TYR A 684 13.76 -35.25 10.77
C TYR A 684 12.60 -35.48 9.80
N LEU A 685 12.68 -36.49 8.93
CA LEU A 685 11.74 -36.70 7.82
C LEU A 685 10.28 -36.82 8.27
N ASN A 686 10.04 -37.39 9.44
CA ASN A 686 8.69 -37.64 9.95
C ASN A 686 8.24 -36.66 11.04
N LEU A 687 8.95 -35.55 11.23
CA LEU A 687 8.55 -34.53 12.20
C LEU A 687 7.28 -33.80 11.72
N GLY A 688 6.22 -33.86 12.52
CA GLY A 688 5.04 -33.01 12.31
C GLY A 688 5.31 -31.54 12.60
N LEU A 689 4.39 -30.66 12.23
CA LEU A 689 4.54 -29.20 12.39
C LEU A 689 4.91 -28.78 13.81
N GLU A 690 4.24 -29.32 14.84
CA GLU A 690 4.51 -28.99 16.24
C GLU A 690 5.91 -29.41 16.65
N GLU A 691 6.38 -30.59 16.23
CA GLU A 691 7.72 -31.06 16.51
C GLU A 691 8.79 -30.21 15.82
N ARG A 692 8.54 -29.80 14.55
CA ARG A 692 9.43 -28.88 13.83
C ARG A 692 9.53 -27.52 14.54
N ARG A 693 8.42 -26.99 15.04
CA ARG A 693 8.40 -25.75 15.83
C ARG A 693 9.17 -25.89 17.14
N ASN A 694 9.02 -26.99 17.85
CA ASN A 694 9.74 -27.28 19.11
C ASN A 694 11.26 -27.47 18.88
N ARG A 695 11.67 -27.88 17.69
CA ARG A 695 13.06 -28.05 17.27
C ARG A 695 13.54 -26.93 16.31
N SER A 696 12.86 -25.79 16.26
CA SER A 696 13.15 -24.72 15.29
C SER A 696 14.60 -24.30 15.29
N THR A 697 15.20 -24.04 16.45
CA THR A 697 16.60 -23.63 16.57
C THR A 697 17.55 -24.63 15.89
N GLU A 698 17.38 -25.92 16.13
CA GLU A 698 18.22 -26.98 15.56
C GLU A 698 18.03 -27.09 14.04
N ILE A 699 16.79 -27.00 13.57
CA ILE A 699 16.43 -27.03 12.15
C ILE A 699 17.00 -25.81 11.43
N GLU A 700 16.86 -24.64 12.04
CA GLU A 700 17.38 -23.38 11.50
C GLU A 700 18.89 -23.34 11.44
N GLU A 701 19.61 -23.93 12.42
CA GLU A 701 21.06 -24.08 12.37
C GLU A 701 21.51 -24.96 11.19
N ILE A 702 20.85 -26.09 10.95
CA ILE A 702 21.17 -26.97 9.81
C ILE A 702 20.95 -26.26 8.47
N ILE A 703 19.85 -25.53 8.33
CA ILE A 703 19.56 -24.77 7.10
C ILE A 703 20.60 -23.65 6.93
N SER A 704 20.94 -22.95 8.02
CA SER A 704 21.94 -21.88 8.00
C SER A 704 23.32 -22.38 7.56
N ASP A 705 23.78 -23.53 8.09
CA ASP A 705 25.06 -24.14 7.73
C ASP A 705 25.06 -24.56 6.24
N TRP A 706 23.94 -25.06 5.72
CA TRP A 706 23.80 -25.44 4.32
C TRP A 706 23.81 -24.19 3.41
N SER A 707 22.98 -23.20 3.72
CA SER A 707 22.79 -22.02 2.87
C SER A 707 23.98 -21.06 2.87
N ALA A 708 24.74 -20.98 3.98
CA ALA A 708 25.94 -20.15 4.07
C ALA A 708 27.05 -20.56 3.08
N GLY A 709 27.00 -21.80 2.59
CA GLY A 709 27.93 -22.30 1.57
C GLY A 709 27.53 -21.95 0.13
N LEU A 710 26.36 -21.36 -0.08
CA LEU A 710 25.74 -21.08 -1.39
C LEU A 710 25.48 -19.59 -1.55
N THR A 711 25.48 -19.10 -2.79
CA THR A 711 24.89 -17.80 -3.06
C THR A 711 23.36 -17.87 -2.88
N GLY A 712 22.72 -16.73 -2.62
CA GLY A 712 21.24 -16.70 -2.50
C GLY A 712 20.54 -17.22 -3.76
N VAL A 713 21.11 -16.96 -4.94
CA VAL A 713 20.58 -17.47 -6.24
C VAL A 713 20.69 -19.00 -6.30
N GLU A 714 21.85 -19.58 -5.97
CA GLU A 714 22.02 -21.04 -5.98
C GLU A 714 21.09 -21.73 -5.00
N ALA A 715 20.94 -21.19 -3.77
CA ALA A 715 20.08 -21.75 -2.75
C ALA A 715 18.60 -21.72 -3.19
N GLN A 716 18.13 -20.58 -3.70
CA GLN A 716 16.73 -20.47 -4.17
C GLN A 716 16.44 -21.40 -5.36
N GLU A 717 17.36 -21.51 -6.33
CA GLU A 717 17.15 -22.37 -7.51
C GLU A 717 17.07 -23.85 -7.12
N LEU A 718 17.93 -24.30 -6.20
CA LEU A 718 17.91 -25.69 -5.70
C LEU A 718 16.58 -25.99 -4.98
N LEU A 719 16.12 -25.09 -4.13
CA LEU A 719 14.89 -25.24 -3.36
C LEU A 719 13.64 -25.15 -4.27
N GLN A 720 13.60 -24.17 -5.17
CA GLN A 720 12.50 -24.02 -6.12
C GLN A 720 12.39 -25.19 -7.10
N ALA A 721 13.51 -25.76 -7.54
CA ALA A 721 13.50 -26.95 -8.38
C ALA A 721 12.87 -28.17 -7.67
N ALA A 722 12.92 -28.21 -6.34
CA ALA A 722 12.27 -29.21 -5.50
C ALA A 722 10.85 -28.80 -5.05
N GLY A 723 10.34 -27.64 -5.46
CA GLY A 723 9.02 -27.12 -5.10
C GLY A 723 8.94 -26.46 -3.73
N VAL A 724 10.06 -26.18 -3.08
CA VAL A 724 10.10 -25.50 -1.77
C VAL A 724 10.07 -23.99 -1.95
N PRO A 725 9.12 -23.26 -1.32
CA PRO A 725 9.11 -21.81 -1.34
C PRO A 725 10.41 -21.22 -0.79
N ALA A 726 11.18 -20.59 -1.67
CA ALA A 726 12.42 -19.92 -1.32
C ALA A 726 12.74 -18.78 -2.28
N HIS A 727 13.32 -17.70 -1.76
CA HIS A 727 13.82 -16.59 -2.57
C HIS A 727 14.98 -15.89 -1.87
N GLN A 728 16.03 -15.48 -2.63
CA GLN A 728 17.04 -14.60 -2.05
C GLN A 728 16.40 -13.26 -1.62
N LEU A 729 16.90 -12.67 -0.55
CA LEU A 729 16.53 -11.30 -0.21
C LEU A 729 17.25 -10.36 -1.19
N GLN A 730 16.44 -9.67 -1.99
CA GLN A 730 16.93 -8.79 -3.04
C GLN A 730 17.28 -7.40 -2.48
N ASN A 731 18.33 -6.80 -3.02
CA ASN A 731 18.61 -5.36 -2.95
C ASN A 731 18.25 -4.70 -4.29
N SER A 732 18.56 -3.42 -4.50
CA SER A 732 18.15 -2.71 -5.74
C SER A 732 18.90 -3.22 -6.98
N GLU A 733 20.16 -3.67 -6.84
CA GLU A 733 20.91 -4.31 -7.92
C GLU A 733 20.29 -5.66 -8.33
N ASP A 734 19.91 -6.48 -7.35
CA ASP A 734 19.25 -7.75 -7.61
C ASP A 734 17.90 -7.55 -8.32
N LEU A 735 17.10 -6.54 -7.90
CA LEU A 735 15.82 -6.21 -8.54
C LEU A 735 16.00 -5.77 -9.99
N ALA A 736 16.99 -4.91 -10.27
CA ALA A 736 17.29 -4.45 -11.63
C ALA A 736 17.66 -5.62 -12.57
N ASN A 737 18.28 -6.66 -12.01
CA ASN A 737 18.71 -7.85 -12.74
C ASN A 737 17.73 -9.04 -12.62
N ASP A 738 16.62 -8.90 -11.90
CA ASP A 738 15.63 -9.97 -11.71
C ASP A 738 14.93 -10.31 -13.04
N PRO A 739 15.07 -11.55 -13.56
CA PRO A 739 14.50 -11.92 -14.85
C PRO A 739 12.97 -11.85 -14.88
N GLN A 740 12.28 -12.00 -13.74
CA GLN A 740 10.83 -11.87 -13.66
C GLN A 740 10.40 -10.41 -13.77
N LEU A 741 11.07 -9.51 -13.04
CA LEU A 741 10.80 -8.07 -13.11
C LEU A 741 11.14 -7.49 -14.49
N GLN A 742 12.22 -7.97 -15.12
CA GLN A 742 12.55 -7.61 -16.51
C GLN A 742 11.48 -8.10 -17.50
N HIS A 743 11.02 -9.36 -17.37
CA HIS A 743 9.95 -9.91 -18.19
C HIS A 743 8.66 -9.08 -18.06
N ARG A 744 8.31 -8.70 -16.85
CA ARG A 744 7.12 -7.88 -16.56
C ARG A 744 7.36 -6.37 -16.78
N ARG A 745 8.55 -5.98 -17.24
CA ARG A 745 8.92 -4.58 -17.52
C ARG A 745 8.67 -3.67 -16.30
N HIS A 746 9.05 -4.15 -15.09
CA HIS A 746 8.80 -3.43 -13.85
C HIS A 746 9.55 -2.10 -13.78
N PHE A 747 10.78 -2.05 -14.27
CA PHE A 747 11.52 -0.80 -14.41
C PHE A 747 11.43 -0.29 -15.83
N ARG A 748 11.09 0.98 -15.97
CA ARG A 748 10.92 1.68 -17.26
C ARG A 748 11.98 2.76 -17.40
N GLU A 749 12.70 2.73 -18.50
CA GLU A 749 13.49 3.86 -18.94
C GLU A 749 12.56 4.85 -19.64
N VAL A 750 12.49 6.09 -19.14
CA VAL A 750 11.54 7.10 -19.57
C VAL A 750 12.26 8.43 -19.89
N ALA A 751 11.64 9.28 -20.69
CA ALA A 751 12.16 10.60 -21.01
C ALA A 751 12.17 11.50 -19.76
N SER A 752 13.20 12.33 -19.63
CA SER A 752 13.32 13.36 -18.60
C SER A 752 13.71 14.70 -19.25
N ALA A 753 13.00 15.75 -18.91
CA ALA A 753 13.25 17.08 -19.48
C ALA A 753 14.65 17.64 -19.16
N THR A 754 15.22 17.27 -18.02
CA THR A 754 16.53 17.76 -17.54
C THR A 754 17.66 16.75 -17.69
N ASN A 755 17.37 15.45 -17.51
CA ASN A 755 18.39 14.40 -17.40
C ASN A 755 18.49 13.50 -18.65
N GLY A 756 17.74 13.80 -19.73
CA GLY A 756 17.65 12.98 -20.93
C GLY A 756 16.77 11.76 -20.70
N THR A 757 17.24 10.76 -19.93
CA THR A 757 16.46 9.59 -19.53
C THR A 757 16.63 9.33 -18.03
N MET A 758 15.58 8.77 -17.42
CA MET A 758 15.56 8.30 -16.03
C MET A 758 14.81 6.98 -15.94
N PHE A 759 14.90 6.32 -14.80
CA PHE A 759 14.13 5.10 -14.53
C PHE A 759 12.98 5.39 -13.56
N VAL A 760 11.85 4.75 -13.82
CA VAL A 760 10.70 4.73 -12.91
C VAL A 760 10.17 3.31 -12.79
N GLU A 761 9.42 3.02 -11.74
CA GLU A 761 8.67 1.75 -11.65
C GLU A 761 7.52 1.75 -12.66
N GLY A 762 7.29 0.61 -13.29
CA GLY A 762 6.12 0.35 -14.12
C GLY A 762 4.87 0.01 -13.31
N THR A 763 3.82 -0.40 -14.00
CA THR A 763 2.58 -0.86 -13.36
C THR A 763 2.78 -2.16 -12.59
N ARG A 764 1.97 -2.38 -11.57
CA ARG A 764 2.03 -3.56 -10.68
C ARG A 764 1.14 -4.70 -11.16
N PHE A 765 0.38 -4.44 -12.21
CA PHE A 765 -0.48 -5.38 -12.90
C PHE A 765 -0.43 -5.15 -14.41
N GLN A 766 -0.80 -6.16 -15.15
CA GLN A 766 -0.88 -6.13 -16.61
C GLN A 766 -2.32 -6.41 -17.05
N MET A 767 -2.73 -5.86 -18.18
CA MET A 767 -4.03 -6.10 -18.78
C MET A 767 -3.88 -6.73 -20.16
N SER A 768 -4.74 -7.67 -20.53
CA SER A 768 -4.59 -8.43 -21.78
C SER A 768 -4.92 -7.63 -23.03
N ARG A 769 -5.74 -6.58 -22.93
CA ARG A 769 -6.17 -5.74 -24.07
C ARG A 769 -5.57 -4.34 -24.02
N SER A 770 -5.17 -3.87 -22.85
CA SER A 770 -4.59 -2.53 -22.67
C SER A 770 -3.14 -2.64 -22.27
N VAL A 771 -2.29 -1.82 -22.85
CA VAL A 771 -0.85 -1.74 -22.52
C VAL A 771 -0.59 -0.36 -21.94
N ASP A 772 0.05 -0.31 -20.78
CA ASP A 772 0.45 0.93 -20.12
C ASP A 772 1.43 1.76 -20.98
N GLU A 773 1.29 3.06 -20.96
CA GLU A 773 2.15 4.02 -21.72
C GLU A 773 2.88 4.96 -20.77
N ILE A 774 3.82 4.43 -20.01
CA ILE A 774 4.70 5.24 -19.15
C ILE A 774 5.90 5.70 -19.99
N THR A 775 5.87 6.93 -20.48
CA THR A 775 6.87 7.50 -21.42
C THR A 775 7.74 8.57 -20.77
N ASP A 776 7.23 9.25 -19.75
CA ASP A 776 7.86 10.42 -19.15
C ASP A 776 8.04 10.26 -17.65
N SER A 777 9.13 10.82 -17.13
CA SER A 777 9.37 10.96 -15.70
C SER A 777 8.47 12.04 -15.09
N GLY A 778 8.56 12.26 -13.78
CA GLY A 778 7.88 13.38 -13.15
C GLY A 778 8.26 14.72 -13.78
N PRO A 779 7.32 15.68 -13.91
CA PRO A 779 7.59 16.95 -14.59
C PRO A 779 8.55 17.84 -13.80
N THR A 780 9.34 18.65 -14.51
CA THR A 780 10.07 19.76 -13.90
C THR A 780 9.10 20.89 -13.51
N TYR A 781 9.58 21.84 -12.71
CA TYR A 781 8.73 22.99 -12.35
C TYR A 781 8.22 23.72 -13.58
N GLY A 782 6.89 23.80 -13.70
CA GLY A 782 6.23 24.55 -14.77
C GLY A 782 6.43 24.00 -16.18
N GLN A 783 6.91 22.78 -16.32
CA GLN A 783 7.20 22.16 -17.62
C GLN A 783 6.06 22.32 -18.64
N HIS A 784 4.82 22.23 -18.18
CA HIS A 784 3.64 22.25 -19.03
C HIS A 784 2.72 23.47 -18.75
N THR A 785 3.20 24.48 -18.00
CA THR A 785 2.36 25.62 -17.58
C THR A 785 1.66 26.28 -18.77
N PHE A 786 2.38 26.60 -19.84
CA PHE A 786 1.80 27.24 -21.03
C PHE A 786 0.83 26.31 -21.77
N GLU A 787 1.16 25.02 -21.87
CA GLU A 787 0.31 24.01 -22.49
C GLU A 787 -1.04 23.88 -21.77
N VAL A 788 -1.02 23.85 -20.45
CA VAL A 788 -2.24 23.78 -19.61
C VAL A 788 -3.07 25.04 -19.79
N LEU A 789 -2.47 26.22 -19.69
CA LEU A 789 -3.20 27.49 -19.78
C LEU A 789 -3.77 27.72 -21.18
N GLU A 790 -3.00 27.47 -22.23
CA GLU A 790 -3.42 27.73 -23.62
C GLU A 790 -4.32 26.63 -24.18
N ASN A 791 -3.87 25.34 -24.08
CA ASN A 791 -4.56 24.24 -24.78
C ASN A 791 -5.71 23.63 -23.96
N ILE A 792 -5.60 23.62 -22.63
CA ILE A 792 -6.63 23.03 -21.77
C ILE A 792 -7.63 24.09 -21.30
N LEU A 793 -7.15 25.24 -20.80
CA LEU A 793 -8.01 26.30 -20.28
C LEU A 793 -8.42 27.32 -21.35
N GLY A 794 -7.72 27.35 -22.51
CA GLY A 794 -8.04 28.25 -23.62
C GLY A 794 -7.69 29.73 -23.35
N TYR A 795 -6.72 29.98 -22.46
CA TYR A 795 -6.28 31.34 -22.16
C TYR A 795 -5.53 31.93 -23.34
N ASP A 796 -5.76 33.21 -23.63
CA ASP A 796 -5.00 33.92 -24.63
C ASP A 796 -3.66 34.47 -24.07
N ALA A 797 -2.81 34.95 -24.96
CA ALA A 797 -1.48 35.46 -24.59
C ALA A 797 -1.52 36.64 -23.61
N ASP A 798 -2.54 37.48 -23.67
CA ASP A 798 -2.69 38.63 -22.77
C ASP A 798 -3.05 38.16 -21.35
N GLN A 799 -3.99 37.18 -21.21
CA GLN A 799 -4.35 36.55 -19.94
C GLN A 799 -3.14 35.88 -19.28
N ILE A 800 -2.36 35.13 -20.07
CA ILE A 800 -1.16 34.45 -19.54
C ILE A 800 -0.12 35.50 -19.11
N ALA A 801 0.06 36.55 -19.87
CA ALA A 801 0.97 37.65 -19.53
C ALA A 801 0.56 38.36 -18.23
N ASP A 802 -0.74 38.59 -18.02
CA ASP A 802 -1.29 39.21 -16.81
C ASP A 802 -1.00 38.34 -15.58
N LEU A 803 -1.17 37.02 -15.66
CA LEU A 803 -0.83 36.06 -14.59
C LEU A 803 0.68 36.07 -14.30
N ALA A 804 1.53 36.13 -15.31
CA ALA A 804 2.97 36.22 -15.12
C ALA A 804 3.39 37.56 -14.47
N VAL A 805 2.79 38.67 -14.86
CA VAL A 805 3.02 39.98 -14.25
C VAL A 805 2.53 40.03 -12.81
N ALA A 806 1.45 39.37 -12.48
CA ALA A 806 0.95 39.23 -11.11
C ALA A 806 1.82 38.31 -10.25
N GLY A 807 2.79 37.59 -10.84
CA GLY A 807 3.66 36.64 -10.13
C GLY A 807 2.92 35.38 -9.70
N VAL A 808 1.90 34.99 -10.45
CA VAL A 808 1.13 33.73 -10.26
C VAL A 808 1.85 32.56 -10.88
N LEU A 809 2.46 32.79 -12.06
CA LEU A 809 3.26 31.80 -12.78
C LEU A 809 4.73 31.91 -12.35
N GLU A 810 5.38 30.78 -12.12
CA GLU A 810 6.76 30.70 -11.59
C GLU A 810 7.68 29.94 -12.58
#